data_c565e2c3af60749bdcd8652737dca2e7
#
_entry.id   c565e2c3af60749bdcd8652737dca2e7
#
_cell.length_a   1.000
_cell.length_b   1.000
_cell.length_c   1.000
_cell.angle_alpha   90.00
_cell.angle_beta   90.00
_cell.angle_gamma   90.00
#
_symmetry.space_group_name_H-M   'P 1'
#
loop_
_entity.id
_entity.type
_entity.pdbx_description
1 polymer ?
#
loop_
_entity_poly.entity_id
_entity_poly.type
_entity_poly.pdbx_seq_one_letter_code
_entity_poly.pdbx_strand_id
1 'polypeptide(L)'
;MGWSCWLNRSAYPVIEQTFEAIAETRAQLLQNWTRDQWEHLAELAENLGRDFANLDSSSLMDKLNQAADFSELFVVDASGQVIVSTWSRRGKSRFEHSRALAEGLKAPFLHGPYSDPLTLQIGPSTSRFHDEVTLMFYHPLRVDGKALGCLCGRVPNDVLGDLIQREAGHIFAESGDNYLFMAQSRFDPAIEPGTALSRSRFEDGTFTHGENLKSGVHTPWKTVQIQRHTELELRFTDPSTQQLHPGVRETIRAGSNLFVTYPGYSDYRHIPVVGKGVTFQLPGSPDRWGMMCEADLEEVYRRRSLSHGLMKPYIATMTGLFACNFLVQHYSGLEQGVIDIVEVFCMTCATFLFSRLGPNRLAARLNELTGVIRTIAEGEGNLRQRLDIKRMANDETGDMARWINSFIDHLDSVVGQVVKASGNVGSTNQMMLGRSQQAGVTSTEVAEAVHRMMIIVEDQLGEIQQASASAEQMKQAMDEVVTRAREQFLAVQEGTQSIRDVVERSSSSVQLLDSRMTEIGKITGLISDITNQTNLLALNAAIEAARAGEHGRGFAVVADEVRSLASRTSRAADDIRHMVEGLQNETQKAVSFMEEGVKDVDNSLRLAEDASSENVQLHQAVESMFAIIQQLNKRSLDCGKTITKVDHCSTQMRQTVVVLQNSAETVRLNANKLQKLVGQFEVSS
;
A
#
# COMPACT_ATOMS: atom_id res chain seq x y z
N MET A 1 35.78 -34.96 -40.33
CA MET A 1 35.50 -33.60 -39.88
C MET A 1 36.32 -32.51 -40.60
N GLY A 2 37.63 -32.46 -40.59
CA GLY A 2 38.46 -31.44 -41.20
C GLY A 2 38.15 -31.18 -42.70
N TRP A 3 37.85 -32.18 -43.49
CA TRP A 3 37.45 -32.05 -44.88
C TRP A 3 36.08 -31.34 -45.04
N SER A 4 35.09 -31.65 -44.19
CA SER A 4 33.79 -31.00 -44.20
C SER A 4 33.90 -29.51 -43.85
N CYS A 5 34.69 -29.16 -42.87
CA CYS A 5 34.96 -27.77 -42.49
C CYS A 5 35.69 -27.00 -43.57
N TRP A 6 36.67 -27.65 -44.24
CA TRP A 6 37.37 -27.06 -45.37
C TRP A 6 36.47 -26.76 -46.57
N LEU A 7 35.55 -27.68 -46.90
CA LEU A 7 34.56 -27.51 -47.99
C LEU A 7 33.58 -26.38 -47.70
N ASN A 8 33.30 -26.12 -46.42
CA ASN A 8 32.35 -25.09 -45.98
C ASN A 8 33.00 -23.79 -45.48
N ARG A 9 34.27 -23.54 -45.81
CA ARG A 9 34.97 -22.30 -45.40
C ARG A 9 34.27 -21.03 -45.83
N SER A 10 33.57 -21.02 -46.98
CA SER A 10 32.77 -19.89 -47.46
C SER A 10 31.54 -19.59 -46.59
N ALA A 11 31.10 -20.54 -45.75
CA ALA A 11 29.97 -20.37 -44.86
C ALA A 11 30.37 -19.78 -43.47
N TYR A 12 31.68 -19.72 -43.14
CA TYR A 12 32.14 -19.22 -41.84
C TYR A 12 31.56 -17.85 -41.46
N PRO A 13 31.56 -16.80 -42.31
CA PRO A 13 31.00 -15.50 -41.96
C PRO A 13 29.50 -15.57 -41.65
N VAL A 14 28.74 -16.41 -42.34
CA VAL A 14 27.30 -16.58 -42.11
C VAL A 14 27.07 -17.30 -40.79
N ILE A 15 27.85 -18.31 -40.44
CA ILE A 15 27.78 -19.04 -39.18
C ILE A 15 28.16 -18.11 -38.03
N GLU A 16 29.18 -17.27 -38.18
CA GLU A 16 29.58 -16.25 -37.21
C GLU A 16 28.39 -15.31 -36.89
N GLN A 17 27.83 -14.68 -37.95
CA GLN A 17 26.68 -13.79 -37.79
C GLN A 17 25.48 -14.50 -37.14
N THR A 18 25.27 -15.77 -37.47
CA THR A 18 24.18 -16.57 -36.89
C THR A 18 24.35 -16.74 -35.38
N PHE A 19 25.49 -17.23 -34.91
CA PHE A 19 25.73 -17.40 -33.48
C PHE A 19 25.76 -16.07 -32.73
N GLU A 20 26.29 -15.02 -33.32
CA GLU A 20 26.31 -13.68 -32.76
C GLU A 20 24.90 -13.15 -32.57
N ALA A 21 24.07 -13.18 -33.61
CA ALA A 21 22.67 -12.74 -33.53
C ALA A 21 21.86 -13.53 -32.50
N ILE A 22 22.08 -14.86 -32.43
CA ILE A 22 21.41 -15.70 -31.43
C ILE A 22 21.80 -15.28 -30.02
N ALA A 23 23.08 -15.16 -29.69
CA ALA A 23 23.55 -14.86 -28.35
C ALA A 23 23.12 -13.46 -27.89
N GLU A 24 23.20 -12.45 -28.73
CA GLU A 24 22.80 -11.09 -28.43
C GLU A 24 21.28 -10.96 -28.23
N THR A 25 20.50 -11.59 -29.15
CA THR A 25 19.03 -11.59 -29.04
C THR A 25 18.56 -12.21 -27.71
N ARG A 26 19.17 -13.32 -27.30
CA ARG A 26 18.82 -13.98 -26.04
C ARG A 26 19.21 -13.16 -24.80
N ALA A 27 20.38 -12.56 -24.82
CA ALA A 27 20.80 -11.67 -23.73
C ALA A 27 19.84 -10.47 -23.61
N GLN A 28 19.45 -9.88 -24.73
CA GLN A 28 18.48 -8.77 -24.77
C GLN A 28 17.08 -9.20 -24.30
N LEU A 29 16.64 -10.38 -24.71
CA LEU A 29 15.36 -10.97 -24.26
C LEU A 29 15.29 -11.05 -22.72
N LEU A 30 16.34 -11.61 -22.09
CA LEU A 30 16.40 -11.74 -20.64
C LEU A 30 16.43 -10.38 -19.93
N GLN A 31 17.14 -9.41 -20.49
CA GLN A 31 17.16 -8.05 -19.95
C GLN A 31 15.81 -7.35 -20.07
N ASN A 32 15.09 -7.53 -21.16
CA ASN A 32 13.75 -7.00 -21.37
C ASN A 32 12.78 -7.66 -20.40
N TRP A 33 12.77 -8.99 -20.37
CA TRP A 33 11.94 -9.76 -19.43
C TRP A 33 12.15 -9.32 -17.98
N THR A 34 13.40 -9.11 -17.56
CA THR A 34 13.70 -8.67 -16.20
C THR A 34 13.16 -7.25 -15.93
N ARG A 35 13.20 -6.34 -16.94
CA ARG A 35 12.59 -4.99 -16.80
C ARG A 35 11.08 -5.07 -16.64
N ASP A 36 10.43 -5.94 -17.43
CA ASP A 36 8.97 -6.14 -17.32
C ASP A 36 8.57 -6.63 -15.92
N GLN A 37 9.35 -7.57 -15.32
CA GLN A 37 9.12 -8.01 -13.95
C GLN A 37 9.28 -6.86 -12.94
N TRP A 38 10.27 -5.98 -13.13
CA TRP A 38 10.44 -4.79 -12.28
C TRP A 38 9.29 -3.79 -12.42
N GLU A 39 8.75 -3.58 -13.61
CA GLU A 39 7.59 -2.71 -13.82
C GLU A 39 6.36 -3.22 -13.07
N HIS A 40 6.09 -4.54 -13.14
CA HIS A 40 5.02 -5.15 -12.36
C HIS A 40 5.16 -4.93 -10.85
N LEU A 41 6.38 -5.07 -10.32
CA LEU A 41 6.63 -4.87 -8.89
C LEU A 41 6.60 -3.39 -8.49
N ALA A 42 7.13 -2.50 -9.32
CA ALA A 42 7.14 -1.06 -9.04
C ALA A 42 5.72 -0.48 -8.95
N GLU A 43 4.84 -0.84 -9.88
CA GLU A 43 3.43 -0.44 -9.87
C GLU A 43 2.71 -0.90 -8.59
N LEU A 44 2.90 -2.17 -8.22
CA LEU A 44 2.32 -2.72 -6.99
C LEU A 44 2.90 -2.07 -5.73
N ALA A 45 4.22 -1.85 -5.70
CA ALA A 45 4.92 -1.28 -4.55
C ALA A 45 4.47 0.16 -4.24
N GLU A 46 4.16 0.97 -5.25
CA GLU A 46 3.63 2.32 -5.07
C GLU A 46 2.25 2.29 -4.37
N ASN A 47 1.39 1.37 -4.77
CA ASN A 47 0.07 1.20 -4.17
C ASN A 47 0.15 0.69 -2.73
N LEU A 48 0.94 -0.35 -2.48
CA LEU A 48 1.12 -0.94 -1.14
C LEU A 48 1.83 0.02 -0.17
N GLY A 49 2.72 0.87 -0.67
CA GLY A 49 3.41 1.87 0.16
C GLY A 49 2.45 2.87 0.80
N ARG A 50 1.36 3.25 0.10
CA ARG A 50 0.37 4.21 0.60
C ARG A 50 -0.48 3.66 1.74
N ASP A 51 -0.70 2.35 1.81
CA ASP A 51 -1.53 1.69 2.83
C ASP A 51 -0.80 0.53 3.53
N PHE A 52 0.45 0.78 3.90
CA PHE A 52 1.32 -0.26 4.50
C PHE A 52 0.78 -0.82 5.83
N ALA A 53 -0.10 -0.07 6.51
CA ALA A 53 -0.68 -0.50 7.79
C ALA A 53 -1.79 -1.55 7.63
N ASN A 54 -2.47 -1.61 6.48
CA ASN A 54 -3.64 -2.46 6.22
C ASN A 54 -3.43 -3.35 4.98
N LEU A 55 -2.24 -3.94 4.85
CA LEU A 55 -1.93 -4.82 3.72
C LEU A 55 -2.80 -6.08 3.75
N ASP A 56 -3.51 -6.33 2.65
CA ASP A 56 -4.21 -7.57 2.41
C ASP A 56 -3.61 -8.35 1.23
N SER A 57 -4.00 -9.61 1.07
CA SER A 57 -3.50 -10.47 -0.02
C SER A 57 -4.21 -10.24 -1.35
N SER A 58 -5.31 -9.48 -1.42
CA SER A 58 -6.12 -9.35 -2.63
C SER A 58 -5.36 -8.63 -3.73
N SER A 59 -4.73 -7.49 -3.42
CA SER A 59 -3.92 -6.73 -4.37
C SER A 59 -2.71 -7.52 -4.89
N LEU A 60 -2.09 -8.35 -4.02
CA LEU A 60 -1.00 -9.24 -4.42
C LEU A 60 -1.49 -10.35 -5.35
N MET A 61 -2.66 -10.94 -5.07
CA MET A 61 -3.27 -11.97 -5.92
C MET A 61 -3.67 -11.44 -7.29
N ASP A 62 -4.27 -10.24 -7.34
CA ASP A 62 -4.62 -9.58 -8.60
C ASP A 62 -3.37 -9.35 -9.45
N LYS A 63 -2.27 -8.93 -8.83
CA LYS A 63 -1.00 -8.73 -9.52
C LYS A 63 -0.33 -10.04 -9.94
N LEU A 64 -0.40 -11.07 -9.12
CA LEU A 64 0.11 -12.41 -9.45
C LEU A 64 -0.60 -12.98 -10.70
N ASN A 65 -1.90 -12.77 -10.82
CA ASN A 65 -2.68 -13.18 -12.00
C ASN A 65 -2.26 -12.41 -13.28
N GLN A 66 -1.79 -11.16 -13.15
CA GLN A 66 -1.30 -10.35 -14.26
C GLN A 66 0.13 -10.70 -14.65
N ALA A 67 0.99 -10.96 -13.67
CA ALA A 67 2.41 -11.26 -13.82
C ALA A 67 2.66 -12.76 -13.57
N ALA A 68 2.26 -13.59 -14.54
CA ALA A 68 2.16 -15.05 -14.40
C ALA A 68 3.50 -15.76 -14.18
N ASP A 69 4.64 -15.12 -14.43
CA ASP A 69 5.98 -15.69 -14.19
C ASP A 69 6.34 -15.75 -12.71
N PHE A 70 5.73 -14.91 -11.86
CA PHE A 70 5.86 -15.06 -10.42
C PHE A 70 5.08 -16.27 -9.92
N SER A 71 5.69 -17.09 -9.06
CA SER A 71 5.03 -18.17 -8.33
C SER A 71 4.51 -17.71 -6.96
N GLU A 72 5.07 -16.62 -6.40
CA GLU A 72 4.67 -16.03 -5.14
C GLU A 72 4.99 -14.53 -5.11
N LEU A 73 4.06 -13.73 -4.60
CA LEU A 73 4.27 -12.35 -4.19
C LEU A 73 4.04 -12.23 -2.69
N PHE A 74 4.94 -11.57 -1.97
CA PHE A 74 4.82 -11.39 -0.53
C PHE A 74 5.52 -10.12 -0.06
N VAL A 75 5.12 -9.63 1.12
CA VAL A 75 5.72 -8.44 1.74
C VAL A 75 6.44 -8.82 3.01
N VAL A 76 7.66 -8.32 3.14
CA VAL A 76 8.51 -8.48 4.35
C VAL A 76 8.76 -7.10 4.94
N ASP A 77 8.61 -6.96 6.25
CA ASP A 77 8.96 -5.71 6.94
C ASP A 77 10.48 -5.52 7.08
N ALA A 78 10.89 -4.36 7.54
CA ALA A 78 12.31 -4.04 7.75
C ALA A 78 12.98 -4.92 8.83
N SER A 79 12.22 -5.62 9.67
CA SER A 79 12.71 -6.55 10.68
C SER A 79 12.94 -7.97 10.14
N GLY A 80 12.50 -8.24 8.92
CA GLY A 80 12.55 -9.56 8.28
C GLY A 80 11.35 -10.45 8.58
N GLN A 81 10.22 -9.89 9.02
CA GLN A 81 8.99 -10.66 9.23
C GLN A 81 8.09 -10.57 7.99
N VAL A 82 7.59 -11.71 7.52
CA VAL A 82 6.59 -11.75 6.44
C VAL A 82 5.25 -11.23 6.98
N ILE A 83 4.71 -10.18 6.35
CA ILE A 83 3.44 -9.55 6.74
C ILE A 83 2.28 -10.22 6.02
N VAL A 84 2.39 -10.38 4.70
CA VAL A 84 1.35 -10.92 3.81
C VAL A 84 2.00 -11.68 2.67
N SER A 85 1.35 -12.75 2.18
CA SER A 85 1.79 -13.56 1.04
C SER A 85 0.61 -14.07 0.24
N THR A 86 0.80 -14.25 -1.07
CA THR A 86 -0.14 -14.95 -1.95
C THR A 86 -0.18 -16.45 -1.65
N TRP A 87 0.88 -17.02 -1.06
CA TRP A 87 0.91 -18.40 -0.65
C TRP A 87 0.40 -18.56 0.79
N SER A 88 -0.80 -19.09 0.95
CA SER A 88 -1.51 -19.16 2.24
C SER A 88 -0.77 -19.94 3.33
N ARG A 89 0.11 -20.91 2.94
CA ARG A 89 0.87 -21.74 3.90
C ARG A 89 2.10 -21.03 4.47
N ARG A 90 2.52 -19.88 3.92
CA ARG A 90 3.71 -19.17 4.40
C ARG A 90 3.56 -18.67 5.84
N GLY A 91 2.37 -18.21 6.22
CA GLY A 91 2.11 -17.64 7.54
C GLY A 91 2.95 -16.40 7.84
N LYS A 92 2.97 -15.96 9.10
CA LYS A 92 3.85 -14.89 9.60
C LYS A 92 5.19 -15.48 10.02
N SER A 93 6.01 -15.93 9.07
CA SER A 93 7.32 -16.51 9.32
C SER A 93 8.43 -15.47 9.22
N ARG A 94 9.58 -15.76 9.83
CA ARG A 94 10.79 -14.95 9.65
C ARG A 94 11.40 -15.29 8.30
N PHE A 95 11.76 -14.28 7.54
CA PHE A 95 12.42 -14.45 6.25
C PHE A 95 13.89 -14.82 6.41
N GLU A 96 14.33 -15.86 5.72
CA GLU A 96 15.67 -16.45 5.95
C GLU A 96 16.80 -15.65 5.29
N HIS A 97 16.55 -15.02 4.13
CA HIS A 97 17.57 -14.33 3.33
C HIS A 97 17.78 -12.87 3.77
N SER A 98 18.22 -12.66 5.00
CA SER A 98 18.39 -11.33 5.60
C SER A 98 19.36 -10.42 4.83
N ARG A 99 20.44 -10.98 4.26
CA ARG A 99 21.42 -10.22 3.46
C ARG A 99 20.82 -9.69 2.17
N ALA A 100 20.03 -10.50 1.45
CA ALA A 100 19.36 -10.08 0.23
C ALA A 100 18.26 -9.05 0.53
N LEU A 101 17.50 -9.25 1.62
CA LEU A 101 16.53 -8.28 2.10
C LEU A 101 17.17 -6.91 2.41
N ALA A 102 18.35 -6.90 3.05
CA ALA A 102 19.07 -5.66 3.37
C ALA A 102 19.46 -4.88 2.10
N GLU A 103 19.83 -5.55 1.02
CA GLU A 103 20.08 -4.90 -0.27
C GLU A 103 18.74 -4.42 -0.91
N GLY A 104 17.69 -5.24 -0.87
CA GLY A 104 16.38 -4.91 -1.37
C GLY A 104 15.71 -3.71 -0.68
N LEU A 105 16.01 -3.47 0.60
CA LEU A 105 15.56 -2.27 1.32
C LEU A 105 16.22 -0.98 0.82
N LYS A 106 17.44 -1.08 0.24
CA LYS A 106 18.18 0.09 -0.29
C LYS A 106 17.70 0.46 -1.69
N ALA A 107 17.54 -0.54 -2.58
CA ALA A 107 17.16 -0.37 -3.98
C ALA A 107 16.54 -1.66 -4.54
N PRO A 108 15.87 -1.64 -5.71
CA PRO A 108 15.45 -2.85 -6.40
C PRO A 108 16.65 -3.80 -6.57
N PHE A 109 16.49 -5.02 -6.06
CA PHE A 109 17.58 -6.00 -5.98
C PHE A 109 17.10 -7.37 -6.45
N LEU A 110 17.81 -7.95 -7.43
CA LEU A 110 17.58 -9.29 -7.94
C LEU A 110 18.62 -10.26 -7.33
N HIS A 111 18.13 -11.23 -6.59
CA HIS A 111 18.92 -12.30 -5.97
C HIS A 111 18.77 -13.62 -6.72
N GLY A 112 19.83 -14.29 -6.92
CA GLY A 112 19.83 -15.64 -7.48
C GLY A 112 20.46 -15.73 -8.88
N PRO A 113 20.42 -16.95 -9.48
CA PRO A 113 19.72 -18.16 -8.99
C PRO A 113 20.32 -18.73 -7.70
N TYR A 114 19.46 -19.24 -6.82
CA TYR A 114 19.86 -19.97 -5.61
C TYR A 114 18.84 -21.09 -5.29
N SER A 115 19.26 -22.08 -4.51
CA SER A 115 18.36 -23.19 -4.12
C SER A 115 17.46 -22.74 -2.97
N ASP A 116 16.13 -22.90 -3.14
CA ASP A 116 15.11 -22.65 -2.13
C ASP A 116 14.01 -23.72 -2.20
N PRO A 117 13.99 -24.67 -1.25
CA PRO A 117 12.99 -25.74 -1.22
C PRO A 117 11.53 -25.27 -1.22
N LEU A 118 11.28 -24.00 -0.82
CA LEU A 118 9.93 -23.44 -0.85
C LEU A 118 9.41 -23.30 -2.30
N THR A 119 10.27 -23.04 -3.27
CA THR A 119 9.87 -22.96 -4.69
C THR A 119 9.25 -24.26 -5.15
N LEU A 120 9.83 -25.40 -4.79
CA LEU A 120 9.27 -26.71 -5.11
C LEU A 120 7.90 -26.93 -4.45
N GLN A 121 7.70 -26.43 -3.22
CA GLN A 121 6.44 -26.59 -2.48
C GLN A 121 5.32 -25.66 -2.98
N ILE A 122 5.67 -24.48 -3.48
CA ILE A 122 4.71 -23.48 -4.00
C ILE A 122 4.13 -23.97 -5.33
N GLY A 123 4.96 -24.53 -6.19
CA GLY A 123 4.56 -25.04 -7.50
C GLY A 123 5.08 -24.20 -8.67
N PRO A 124 4.85 -24.69 -9.89
CA PRO A 124 5.29 -24.03 -11.13
C PRO A 124 4.56 -22.72 -11.36
N SER A 125 5.19 -21.85 -12.16
CA SER A 125 4.55 -20.67 -12.76
C SER A 125 4.24 -20.95 -14.24
N THR A 126 4.93 -20.29 -15.17
CA THR A 126 4.75 -20.47 -16.62
C THR A 126 5.67 -21.54 -17.22
N SER A 127 6.69 -21.98 -16.50
CA SER A 127 7.68 -22.95 -17.00
C SER A 127 7.13 -24.38 -17.04
N ARG A 128 7.64 -25.18 -17.98
CA ARG A 128 7.31 -26.60 -18.11
C ARG A 128 7.99 -27.46 -17.05
N PHE A 129 9.16 -27.06 -16.62
CA PHE A 129 9.97 -27.70 -15.60
C PHE A 129 9.85 -26.91 -14.31
N HIS A 130 10.07 -27.61 -13.20
CA HIS A 130 9.95 -26.99 -11.88
C HIS A 130 10.81 -27.73 -10.88
N ASP A 131 11.74 -27.02 -10.27
CA ASP A 131 12.57 -27.50 -9.19
C ASP A 131 12.74 -26.46 -8.07
N GLU A 132 13.78 -26.57 -7.25
CA GLU A 132 14.02 -25.65 -6.13
C GLU A 132 14.83 -24.41 -6.50
N VAL A 133 15.35 -24.30 -7.75
CA VAL A 133 16.17 -23.16 -8.14
C VAL A 133 15.32 -21.93 -8.38
N THR A 134 15.71 -20.84 -7.77
CA THR A 134 14.87 -19.66 -7.54
C THR A 134 15.58 -18.38 -7.91
N LEU A 135 14.82 -17.47 -8.51
CA LEU A 135 15.11 -16.04 -8.58
C LEU A 135 14.19 -15.28 -7.64
N MET A 136 14.73 -14.30 -6.91
CA MET A 136 13.96 -13.48 -5.99
C MET A 136 14.17 -12.00 -6.30
N PHE A 137 13.09 -11.32 -6.60
CA PHE A 137 13.04 -9.89 -6.81
C PHE A 137 12.65 -9.20 -5.50
N TYR A 138 13.40 -8.17 -5.10
CA TYR A 138 13.14 -7.35 -3.92
C TYR A 138 12.92 -5.91 -4.34
N HIS A 139 11.73 -5.37 -4.09
CA HIS A 139 11.42 -3.96 -4.37
C HIS A 139 11.09 -3.23 -3.07
N PRO A 140 11.82 -2.13 -2.71
CA PRO A 140 11.58 -1.43 -1.45
C PRO A 140 10.22 -0.75 -1.43
N LEU A 141 9.48 -0.91 -0.32
CA LEU A 141 8.25 -0.19 -0.02
C LEU A 141 8.60 1.07 0.78
N ARG A 142 8.39 2.24 0.19
CA ARG A 142 8.80 3.53 0.78
C ARG A 142 7.60 4.42 1.04
N VAL A 143 7.60 5.04 2.23
CA VAL A 143 6.67 6.10 2.62
C VAL A 143 7.51 7.28 3.11
N ASP A 144 7.30 8.45 2.56
CA ASP A 144 8.06 9.68 2.88
C ASP A 144 9.59 9.47 2.79
N GLY A 145 10.04 8.69 1.81
CA GLY A 145 11.45 8.38 1.58
C GLY A 145 12.05 7.30 2.49
N LYS A 146 11.33 6.83 3.51
CA LYS A 146 11.78 5.77 4.42
C LYS A 146 11.29 4.40 3.95
N ALA A 147 12.18 3.41 3.83
CA ALA A 147 11.81 2.04 3.54
C ALA A 147 11.18 1.38 4.79
N LEU A 148 9.93 0.95 4.66
CA LEU A 148 9.19 0.24 5.71
C LEU A 148 9.33 -1.27 5.59
N GLY A 149 9.58 -1.77 4.38
CA GLY A 149 9.72 -3.17 4.05
C GLY A 149 10.06 -3.38 2.58
N CYS A 150 9.97 -4.62 2.13
CA CYS A 150 10.17 -5.01 0.73
C CYS A 150 8.96 -5.78 0.22
N LEU A 151 8.54 -5.48 -1.01
CA LEU A 151 7.75 -6.37 -1.83
C LEU A 151 8.70 -7.37 -2.48
N CYS A 152 8.44 -8.65 -2.28
CA CYS A 152 9.24 -9.74 -2.81
C CYS A 152 8.46 -10.52 -3.86
N GLY A 153 9.08 -10.80 -4.99
CA GLY A 153 8.53 -11.63 -6.07
C GLY A 153 9.42 -12.84 -6.31
N ARG A 154 8.88 -14.04 -6.15
CA ARG A 154 9.54 -15.32 -6.40
C ARG A 154 9.28 -15.78 -7.82
N VAL A 155 10.33 -16.10 -8.55
CA VAL A 155 10.25 -16.71 -9.89
C VAL A 155 11.04 -18.02 -9.88
N PRO A 156 10.44 -19.16 -10.27
CA PRO A 156 11.20 -20.38 -10.55
C PRO A 156 12.23 -20.14 -11.65
N ASN A 157 13.46 -20.56 -11.45
CA ASN A 157 14.55 -20.30 -12.41
C ASN A 157 14.32 -20.96 -13.78
N ASP A 158 13.53 -22.02 -13.84
CA ASP A 158 13.16 -22.69 -15.09
C ASP A 158 12.46 -21.77 -16.09
N VAL A 159 11.86 -20.66 -15.65
CA VAL A 159 11.33 -19.63 -16.55
C VAL A 159 12.42 -19.08 -17.47
N LEU A 160 13.63 -18.84 -16.96
CA LEU A 160 14.76 -18.40 -17.79
C LEU A 160 15.19 -19.49 -18.77
N GLY A 161 15.25 -20.74 -18.29
CA GLY A 161 15.56 -21.88 -19.15
C GLY A 161 14.58 -21.98 -20.33
N ASP A 162 13.31 -21.88 -20.06
CA ASP A 162 12.27 -21.89 -21.09
C ASP A 162 12.38 -20.72 -22.06
N LEU A 163 12.67 -19.50 -21.58
CA LEU A 163 12.85 -18.31 -22.42
C LEU A 163 13.99 -18.47 -23.41
N ILE A 164 15.16 -18.96 -22.96
CA ILE A 164 16.31 -19.11 -23.83
C ILE A 164 16.24 -20.34 -24.76
N GLN A 165 15.41 -21.31 -24.43
CA GLN A 165 15.27 -22.54 -25.23
C GLN A 165 14.06 -22.51 -26.18
N ARG A 166 12.92 -21.93 -25.80
CA ARG A 166 11.69 -21.94 -26.60
C ARG A 166 11.70 -20.93 -27.73
N GLU A 167 12.01 -19.68 -27.43
CA GLU A 167 11.68 -18.58 -28.35
C GLU A 167 12.64 -18.43 -29.52
N ALA A 168 13.75 -19.08 -29.48
CA ALA A 168 14.77 -18.80 -30.47
C ALA A 168 14.92 -19.83 -31.59
N GLY A 169 13.99 -20.76 -31.72
CA GLY A 169 14.07 -21.83 -32.72
C GLY A 169 15.46 -22.46 -32.80
N HIS A 170 15.58 -23.74 -32.56
CA HIS A 170 16.89 -24.41 -32.65
C HIS A 170 17.32 -24.50 -34.10
N ILE A 171 18.16 -23.57 -34.55
CA ILE A 171 18.77 -23.61 -35.89
C ILE A 171 19.56 -24.88 -36.06
N PHE A 172 20.21 -25.35 -34.99
CA PHE A 172 20.88 -26.64 -34.91
C PHE A 172 20.04 -27.59 -34.08
N ALA A 173 19.18 -28.37 -34.77
CA ALA A 173 18.13 -29.15 -34.12
C ALA A 173 18.65 -30.34 -33.35
N GLU A 174 19.81 -30.92 -33.69
CA GLU A 174 20.37 -32.10 -33.07
C GLU A 174 21.23 -31.76 -31.84
N SER A 175 22.05 -30.69 -31.90
CA SER A 175 23.08 -30.41 -30.89
C SER A 175 23.13 -28.98 -30.39
N GLY A 176 22.30 -28.08 -30.93
CA GLY A 176 22.26 -26.70 -30.48
C GLY A 176 21.88 -26.59 -29.00
N ASP A 177 22.74 -26.01 -28.18
CA ASP A 177 22.51 -25.76 -26.76
C ASP A 177 22.68 -24.27 -26.41
N ASN A 178 21.81 -23.77 -25.55
CA ASN A 178 21.83 -22.40 -25.09
C ASN A 178 21.72 -22.41 -23.58
N TYR A 179 22.74 -21.95 -22.90
CA TYR A 179 22.79 -22.00 -21.46
C TYR A 179 23.39 -20.76 -20.83
N LEU A 180 22.97 -20.49 -19.61
CA LEU A 180 23.49 -19.43 -18.76
C LEU A 180 24.55 -19.96 -17.83
N PHE A 181 25.54 -19.13 -17.55
CA PHE A 181 26.57 -19.44 -16.57
C PHE A 181 26.97 -18.21 -15.75
N MET A 182 27.50 -18.42 -14.58
CA MET A 182 28.04 -17.34 -13.76
C MET A 182 29.36 -16.86 -14.35
N ALA A 183 29.40 -15.60 -14.80
CA ALA A 183 30.64 -14.98 -15.25
C ALA A 183 31.41 -14.36 -14.09
N GLN A 184 30.70 -13.64 -13.20
CA GLN A 184 31.26 -13.05 -11.99
C GLN A 184 30.17 -12.93 -10.92
N SER A 185 30.29 -13.69 -9.85
CA SER A 185 29.43 -13.52 -8.68
C SER A 185 30.03 -12.45 -7.75
N ARG A 186 29.19 -11.45 -7.40
CA ARG A 186 29.52 -10.40 -6.41
C ARG A 186 28.73 -10.57 -5.13
N PHE A 187 27.53 -11.13 -5.25
CA PHE A 187 26.64 -11.28 -4.11
C PHE A 187 26.87 -12.60 -3.38
N ASP A 188 26.92 -13.72 -4.10
CA ASP A 188 27.19 -15.04 -3.50
C ASP A 188 28.53 -15.61 -3.96
N PRO A 189 29.62 -15.43 -3.18
CA PRO A 189 30.93 -15.92 -3.53
C PRO A 189 31.02 -17.45 -3.63
N ALA A 190 30.07 -18.21 -3.11
CA ALA A 190 30.02 -19.65 -3.23
C ALA A 190 29.72 -20.12 -4.66
N ILE A 191 29.12 -19.28 -5.48
CA ILE A 191 28.88 -19.58 -6.89
C ILE A 191 30.12 -19.21 -7.70
N GLU A 192 30.89 -20.24 -8.08
CA GLU A 192 32.12 -20.05 -8.82
C GLU A 192 31.83 -19.62 -10.30
N PRO A 193 32.79 -18.88 -10.92
CA PRO A 193 32.70 -18.62 -12.36
C PRO A 193 32.62 -19.92 -13.18
N GLY A 194 31.74 -19.95 -14.16
CA GLY A 194 31.46 -21.11 -14.99
C GLY A 194 30.42 -22.08 -14.43
N THR A 195 29.84 -21.82 -13.25
CA THR A 195 28.69 -22.58 -12.74
C THR A 195 27.46 -22.35 -13.58
N ALA A 196 26.73 -23.40 -13.92
CA ALA A 196 25.49 -23.33 -14.70
C ALA A 196 24.38 -22.58 -13.93
N LEU A 197 23.69 -21.68 -14.63
CA LEU A 197 22.57 -20.86 -14.11
C LEU A 197 21.25 -21.12 -14.83
N SER A 198 21.22 -22.02 -15.80
CA SER A 198 20.03 -22.49 -16.48
C SER A 198 20.13 -23.97 -16.77
N ARG A 199 19.01 -24.60 -17.06
CA ARG A 199 19.01 -25.96 -17.58
C ARG A 199 19.80 -26.05 -18.88
N SER A 200 20.55 -27.12 -19.06
CA SER A 200 21.06 -27.54 -20.34
C SER A 200 19.99 -28.35 -21.09
N ARG A 201 19.95 -28.23 -22.41
CA ARG A 201 19.15 -29.09 -23.27
C ARG A 201 19.42 -30.58 -23.03
N PHE A 202 20.61 -30.92 -22.60
CA PHE A 202 21.07 -32.30 -22.35
C PHE A 202 20.84 -32.76 -20.92
N GLU A 203 20.04 -32.07 -20.11
CA GLU A 203 19.81 -32.44 -18.70
C GLU A 203 19.15 -33.81 -18.58
N ASP A 204 18.10 -34.06 -19.37
CA ASP A 204 17.35 -35.32 -19.39
C ASP A 204 17.06 -35.77 -20.82
N GLY A 205 16.27 -36.84 -20.97
CA GLY A 205 15.88 -37.39 -22.29
C GLY A 205 14.88 -36.55 -23.08
N THR A 206 14.46 -35.38 -22.61
CA THR A 206 13.38 -34.59 -23.22
C THR A 206 13.76 -34.03 -24.60
N PHE A 207 14.99 -33.60 -24.76
CA PHE A 207 15.51 -32.98 -26.00
C PHE A 207 16.71 -33.69 -26.62
N THR A 208 17.14 -34.83 -26.06
CA THR A 208 18.33 -35.55 -26.49
C THR A 208 17.99 -36.78 -27.29
N HIS A 209 18.86 -37.16 -28.21
CA HIS A 209 18.75 -38.38 -29.01
C HIS A 209 19.61 -39.54 -28.43
N GLY A 210 19.75 -39.65 -27.11
CA GLY A 210 20.44 -40.75 -26.47
C GLY A 210 21.18 -40.41 -25.19
N GLU A 211 22.22 -39.62 -25.23
CA GLU A 211 23.00 -39.25 -24.06
C GLU A 211 22.38 -38.03 -23.33
N ASN A 212 22.24 -38.14 -22.00
CA ASN A 212 21.80 -37.05 -21.17
C ASN A 212 22.61 -36.99 -19.87
N LEU A 213 22.61 -35.83 -19.22
CA LEU A 213 23.43 -35.58 -18.04
C LEU A 213 22.96 -36.36 -16.81
N LYS A 214 21.66 -36.68 -16.68
CA LYS A 214 21.15 -37.50 -15.56
C LYS A 214 21.56 -38.96 -15.69
N SER A 215 21.59 -39.50 -16.90
CA SER A 215 22.09 -40.84 -17.18
C SER A 215 23.62 -40.92 -17.18
N GLY A 216 24.28 -39.76 -17.36
CA GLY A 216 25.72 -39.63 -17.46
C GLY A 216 26.24 -39.69 -18.88
N VAL A 217 26.98 -38.65 -19.29
CA VAL A 217 27.72 -38.59 -20.55
C VAL A 217 29.11 -39.12 -20.36
N HIS A 218 29.42 -40.26 -20.99
CA HIS A 218 30.71 -40.94 -20.87
C HIS A 218 31.75 -40.35 -21.78
N THR A 219 32.85 -39.90 -21.20
CA THR A 219 34.02 -39.45 -21.95
C THR A 219 35.20 -40.37 -21.67
N PRO A 220 36.29 -40.34 -22.50
CA PRO A 220 37.48 -41.11 -22.22
C PRO A 220 38.17 -40.79 -20.87
N TRP A 221 37.88 -39.63 -20.25
CA TRP A 221 38.51 -39.15 -19.01
C TRP A 221 37.63 -39.28 -17.78
N LYS A 222 36.31 -39.02 -17.92
CA LYS A 222 35.33 -39.15 -16.84
C LYS A 222 33.92 -39.22 -17.38
N THR A 223 32.98 -39.63 -16.55
CA THR A 223 31.55 -39.47 -16.80
C THR A 223 31.12 -38.11 -16.25
N VAL A 224 30.48 -37.30 -17.07
CA VAL A 224 29.84 -36.04 -16.67
C VAL A 224 28.39 -36.35 -16.34
N GLN A 225 27.97 -36.14 -15.14
CA GLN A 225 26.65 -36.48 -14.61
C GLN A 225 26.17 -35.43 -13.62
N ILE A 226 24.88 -35.16 -13.61
CA ILE A 226 24.16 -34.35 -12.62
C ILE A 226 23.23 -35.25 -11.81
N GLN A 227 22.96 -34.90 -10.55
CA GLN A 227 22.10 -35.69 -9.66
C GLN A 227 20.68 -35.13 -9.64
N ARG A 228 20.51 -33.81 -9.52
CA ARG A 228 19.23 -33.13 -9.39
C ARG A 228 18.88 -32.32 -10.64
N HIS A 229 19.64 -31.27 -10.91
CA HIS A 229 19.42 -30.33 -12.01
C HIS A 229 20.77 -29.77 -12.47
N THR A 230 20.82 -29.20 -13.68
CA THR A 230 22.04 -28.62 -14.25
C THR A 230 22.49 -27.40 -13.47
N GLU A 231 21.57 -26.57 -13.07
CA GLU A 231 21.81 -25.32 -12.34
C GLU A 231 22.52 -25.59 -11.02
N LEU A 232 23.49 -24.77 -10.73
CA LEU A 232 24.30 -24.77 -9.51
C LEU A 232 25.10 -26.06 -9.24
N GLU A 233 24.77 -27.18 -9.90
CA GLU A 233 25.45 -28.46 -9.75
C GLU A 233 26.55 -28.65 -10.79
N LEU A 234 26.30 -28.28 -12.05
CA LEU A 234 27.27 -28.39 -13.12
C LEU A 234 28.13 -27.12 -13.23
N ARG A 235 29.45 -27.34 -13.32
CA ARG A 235 30.39 -26.30 -13.73
C ARG A 235 30.93 -26.67 -15.10
N PHE A 236 30.88 -25.74 -16.05
CA PHE A 236 31.24 -25.96 -17.46
C PHE A 236 32.74 -26.13 -17.61
N THR A 237 33.25 -27.30 -17.27
CA THR A 237 34.69 -27.70 -17.34
C THR A 237 34.89 -28.76 -18.38
N ASP A 238 35.99 -28.68 -19.13
CA ASP A 238 36.43 -29.76 -20.01
C ASP A 238 36.88 -30.95 -19.18
N PRO A 239 36.33 -32.16 -19.40
CA PRO A 239 36.68 -33.36 -18.66
C PRO A 239 38.14 -33.76 -18.76
N SER A 240 38.86 -33.42 -19.84
CA SER A 240 40.28 -33.77 -20.07
C SER A 240 41.22 -32.87 -19.28
N THR A 241 40.92 -31.58 -19.18
CA THR A 241 41.80 -30.57 -18.55
C THR A 241 41.40 -30.18 -17.15
N GLN A 242 40.13 -30.46 -16.76
CA GLN A 242 39.49 -30.01 -15.51
C GLN A 242 39.44 -28.49 -15.34
N GLN A 243 39.71 -27.75 -16.40
CA GLN A 243 39.56 -26.28 -16.48
C GLN A 243 38.26 -25.92 -17.15
N LEU A 244 37.82 -24.67 -16.96
CA LEU A 244 36.65 -24.16 -17.74
C LEU A 244 36.93 -24.40 -19.23
N HIS A 245 35.94 -24.95 -19.92
CA HIS A 245 36.13 -25.16 -21.37
C HIS A 245 36.34 -23.81 -22.09
N PRO A 246 37.06 -23.79 -23.21
CA PRO A 246 37.55 -22.56 -23.82
C PRO A 246 36.45 -21.53 -24.12
N GLY A 247 35.26 -21.94 -24.54
CA GLY A 247 34.13 -21.04 -24.80
C GLY A 247 33.76 -20.20 -23.58
N VAL A 248 33.52 -20.83 -22.42
CA VAL A 248 33.14 -20.15 -21.18
C VAL A 248 34.33 -19.33 -20.63
N ARG A 249 35.52 -19.91 -20.59
CA ARG A 249 36.73 -19.26 -20.08
C ARG A 249 37.04 -17.95 -20.82
N GLU A 250 37.07 -17.98 -22.16
CA GLU A 250 37.37 -16.81 -22.95
C GLU A 250 36.24 -15.77 -22.90
N THR A 251 34.98 -16.21 -22.81
CA THR A 251 33.83 -15.30 -22.62
C THR A 251 33.96 -14.56 -21.28
N ILE A 252 34.33 -15.23 -20.20
CA ILE A 252 34.56 -14.58 -18.89
C ILE A 252 35.70 -13.57 -18.99
N ARG A 253 36.81 -13.96 -19.65
CA ARG A 253 38.03 -13.15 -19.74
C ARG A 253 37.84 -11.90 -20.61
N ALA A 254 37.23 -12.03 -21.78
CA ALA A 254 37.12 -10.99 -22.80
C ALA A 254 35.74 -10.30 -22.88
N GLY A 255 34.74 -10.79 -22.11
CA GLY A 255 33.34 -10.30 -22.21
C GLY A 255 32.56 -10.91 -23.37
N SER A 256 33.24 -11.43 -24.37
CA SER A 256 32.62 -12.18 -25.47
C SER A 256 33.64 -13.15 -26.07
N ASN A 257 33.13 -14.19 -26.71
CA ASN A 257 33.90 -15.21 -27.38
C ASN A 257 33.16 -15.63 -28.67
N LEU A 258 33.89 -15.86 -29.72
CA LEU A 258 33.35 -16.40 -30.95
C LEU A 258 34.33 -17.42 -31.52
N PHE A 259 33.89 -18.68 -31.61
CA PHE A 259 34.65 -19.79 -32.17
C PHE A 259 33.78 -20.53 -33.19
N VAL A 260 34.03 -20.28 -34.49
CA VAL A 260 33.30 -20.95 -35.60
C VAL A 260 34.22 -21.72 -36.54
N THR A 261 35.54 -21.62 -36.33
CA THR A 261 36.52 -22.26 -37.23
C THR A 261 36.96 -23.61 -36.67
N TYR A 262 37.28 -24.54 -37.58
CA TYR A 262 37.87 -25.81 -37.21
C TYR A 262 39.23 -25.62 -36.49
N PRO A 263 39.49 -26.33 -35.41
CA PRO A 263 38.79 -27.52 -34.87
C PRO A 263 37.66 -27.20 -33.87
N GLY A 264 37.24 -25.93 -33.68
CA GLY A 264 36.32 -25.55 -32.62
C GLY A 264 36.99 -25.59 -31.25
N TYR A 265 36.19 -25.84 -30.22
CA TYR A 265 36.68 -26.10 -28.84
C TYR A 265 35.91 -27.28 -28.22
N SER A 266 36.48 -27.87 -27.22
CA SER A 266 35.85 -28.95 -26.48
C SER A 266 34.89 -28.34 -25.44
N ASP A 267 33.65 -28.78 -25.45
CA ASP A 267 32.66 -28.43 -24.43
C ASP A 267 32.79 -29.28 -23.15
N TYR A 268 31.83 -29.11 -22.23
CA TYR A 268 31.80 -29.87 -20.98
C TYR A 268 31.49 -31.37 -21.19
N ARG A 269 30.95 -31.77 -22.34
CA ARG A 269 30.75 -33.17 -22.77
C ARG A 269 31.98 -33.74 -23.47
N HIS A 270 33.04 -32.96 -23.63
CA HIS A 270 34.24 -33.28 -24.41
C HIS A 270 33.96 -33.53 -25.91
N ILE A 271 32.94 -32.82 -26.46
CA ILE A 271 32.62 -32.83 -27.89
C ILE A 271 33.15 -31.55 -28.55
N PRO A 272 33.73 -31.64 -29.77
CA PRO A 272 34.08 -30.43 -30.50
C PRO A 272 32.84 -29.61 -30.88
N VAL A 273 32.75 -28.41 -30.40
CA VAL A 273 31.66 -27.47 -30.68
C VAL A 273 32.16 -26.15 -31.26
N VAL A 274 31.22 -25.42 -31.83
CA VAL A 274 31.40 -24.05 -32.29
C VAL A 274 30.27 -23.20 -31.70
N GLY A 275 30.56 -21.92 -31.44
CA GLY A 275 29.53 -21.08 -30.82
C GLY A 275 29.99 -19.67 -30.48
N LYS A 276 29.08 -18.91 -29.89
CA LYS A 276 29.26 -17.55 -29.38
C LYS A 276 28.90 -17.49 -27.90
N GLY A 277 29.78 -16.89 -27.12
CA GLY A 277 29.50 -16.50 -25.75
C GLY A 277 29.49 -14.98 -25.60
N VAL A 278 28.58 -14.44 -24.77
CA VAL A 278 28.51 -13.03 -24.41
C VAL A 278 28.27 -12.88 -22.93
N THR A 279 28.81 -11.81 -22.33
CA THR A 279 28.50 -11.48 -20.93
C THR A 279 27.56 -10.29 -20.87
N PHE A 280 26.62 -10.33 -19.93
CA PHE A 280 25.62 -9.29 -19.71
C PHE A 280 25.31 -9.19 -18.22
N GLN A 281 24.53 -8.18 -17.86
CA GLN A 281 24.02 -7.98 -16.51
C GLN A 281 22.51 -7.82 -16.54
N LEU A 282 21.80 -8.53 -15.65
CA LEU A 282 20.36 -8.33 -15.50
C LEU A 282 20.07 -7.08 -14.65
N PRO A 283 19.06 -6.29 -15.01
CA PRO A 283 18.64 -5.16 -14.20
C PRO A 283 18.38 -5.54 -12.74
N GLY A 284 19.00 -4.84 -11.81
CA GLY A 284 18.87 -5.11 -10.36
C GLY A 284 19.78 -6.22 -9.81
N SER A 285 20.43 -7.01 -10.66
CA SER A 285 21.43 -8.01 -10.21
C SER A 285 22.81 -7.37 -10.07
N PRO A 286 23.56 -7.64 -8.98
CA PRO A 286 24.95 -7.22 -8.86
C PRO A 286 25.90 -8.10 -9.68
N ASP A 287 25.43 -9.28 -10.09
CA ASP A 287 26.23 -10.32 -10.71
C ASP A 287 26.32 -10.14 -12.22
N ARG A 288 27.43 -10.59 -12.80
CA ARG A 288 27.61 -10.64 -14.24
C ARG A 288 27.38 -12.05 -14.74
N TRP A 289 26.48 -12.20 -15.68
CA TRP A 289 26.06 -13.47 -16.25
C TRP A 289 26.69 -13.68 -17.61
N GLY A 290 26.85 -14.91 -18.00
CA GLY A 290 27.24 -15.30 -19.34
C GLY A 290 26.13 -16.08 -20.04
N MET A 291 25.93 -15.81 -21.32
CA MET A 291 25.12 -16.59 -22.25
C MET A 291 26.04 -17.32 -23.20
N MET A 292 25.87 -18.62 -23.37
CA MET A 292 26.56 -19.42 -24.38
C MET A 292 25.53 -20.01 -25.32
N CYS A 293 25.80 -19.86 -26.64
CA CYS A 293 25.05 -20.49 -27.70
C CYS A 293 26.04 -21.31 -28.53
N GLU A 294 25.92 -22.62 -28.52
CA GLU A 294 26.85 -23.52 -29.20
C GLU A 294 26.13 -24.70 -29.86
N ALA A 295 26.81 -25.33 -30.80
CA ALA A 295 26.36 -26.55 -31.44
C ALA A 295 27.57 -27.41 -31.84
N ASP A 296 27.35 -28.72 -32.00
CA ASP A 296 28.40 -29.64 -32.39
C ASP A 296 28.99 -29.29 -33.74
N LEU A 297 30.30 -29.25 -33.80
CA LEU A 297 31.03 -28.95 -35.01
C LEU A 297 30.59 -29.87 -36.19
N GLU A 298 30.22 -31.11 -35.87
CA GLU A 298 29.74 -32.06 -36.86
C GLU A 298 28.43 -31.64 -37.48
N GLU A 299 27.44 -31.23 -36.71
CA GLU A 299 26.15 -30.77 -37.22
C GLU A 299 26.32 -29.51 -38.08
N VAL A 300 27.03 -28.52 -37.53
CA VAL A 300 27.23 -27.20 -38.18
C VAL A 300 27.89 -27.34 -39.54
N TYR A 301 28.89 -28.22 -39.67
CA TYR A 301 29.64 -28.40 -40.91
C TYR A 301 29.27 -29.66 -41.70
N ARG A 302 28.19 -30.38 -41.34
CA ARG A 302 27.61 -31.45 -42.17
C ARG A 302 27.01 -30.94 -43.47
N ARG A 303 26.75 -29.68 -43.56
CA ARG A 303 26.16 -28.99 -44.69
C ARG A 303 26.93 -29.26 -45.98
N ARG A 304 26.21 -29.41 -47.09
CA ARG A 304 26.75 -29.44 -48.47
C ARG A 304 25.99 -28.40 -49.27
N SER A 305 26.73 -27.52 -49.96
CA SER A 305 26.08 -26.51 -50.77
C SER A 305 25.22 -27.16 -51.88
N LEU A 306 24.16 -26.45 -52.21
CA LEU A 306 23.26 -26.82 -53.29
C LEU A 306 24.01 -27.11 -54.60
N SER A 307 25.05 -26.26 -54.91
CA SER A 307 25.87 -26.48 -56.09
C SER A 307 26.62 -27.82 -56.05
N HIS A 308 27.14 -28.24 -54.87
CA HIS A 308 27.75 -29.56 -54.72
C HIS A 308 26.69 -30.70 -54.91
N GLY A 309 25.48 -30.51 -54.42
CA GLY A 309 24.36 -31.39 -54.59
C GLY A 309 23.94 -31.57 -56.05
N LEU A 310 24.01 -30.49 -56.85
CA LEU A 310 23.68 -30.51 -58.28
C LEU A 310 24.86 -31.02 -59.13
N MET A 311 26.10 -30.74 -58.72
CA MET A 311 27.27 -31.22 -59.46
C MET A 311 27.42 -32.74 -59.49
N LYS A 312 27.02 -33.47 -58.45
CA LYS A 312 27.08 -34.93 -58.42
C LYS A 312 26.29 -35.57 -59.56
N PRO A 313 24.97 -35.35 -59.67
CA PRO A 313 24.21 -35.90 -60.77
C PRO A 313 24.64 -35.38 -62.12
N TYR A 314 25.12 -34.12 -62.19
CA TYR A 314 25.68 -33.53 -63.40
C TYR A 314 26.91 -34.31 -63.88
N ILE A 315 27.92 -34.48 -63.00
CA ILE A 315 29.15 -35.24 -63.34
C ILE A 315 28.83 -36.68 -63.69
N ALA A 316 27.93 -37.34 -62.90
CA ALA A 316 27.53 -38.73 -63.17
C ALA A 316 26.84 -38.87 -64.53
N THR A 317 25.93 -37.98 -64.89
CA THR A 317 25.25 -38.00 -66.18
C THR A 317 26.18 -37.68 -67.37
N MET A 318 27.08 -36.71 -67.15
CA MET A 318 28.08 -36.37 -68.20
C MET A 318 29.10 -37.49 -68.37
N THR A 319 29.63 -38.10 -67.32
CA THR A 319 30.56 -39.23 -67.39
C THR A 319 29.85 -40.44 -68.02
N GLY A 320 28.62 -40.72 -67.66
CA GLY A 320 27.79 -41.78 -68.26
C GLY A 320 27.57 -41.51 -69.77
N LEU A 321 27.24 -40.28 -70.16
CA LEU A 321 27.07 -39.87 -71.55
C LEU A 321 28.37 -40.05 -72.31
N PHE A 322 29.49 -39.57 -71.75
CA PHE A 322 30.79 -39.72 -72.36
C PHE A 322 31.19 -41.16 -72.56
N ALA A 323 31.03 -42.02 -71.59
CA ALA A 323 31.30 -43.43 -71.64
C ALA A 323 30.41 -44.13 -72.70
N CYS A 324 29.11 -43.78 -72.70
CA CYS A 324 28.16 -44.34 -73.69
C CYS A 324 28.59 -43.96 -75.12
N ASN A 325 28.87 -42.71 -75.30
CA ASN A 325 29.33 -42.22 -76.62
C ASN A 325 30.64 -42.89 -77.04
N PHE A 326 31.63 -42.96 -76.14
CA PHE A 326 32.91 -43.64 -76.44
C PHE A 326 32.67 -45.13 -76.80
N LEU A 327 31.80 -45.83 -76.10
CA LEU A 327 31.50 -47.23 -76.40
C LEU A 327 30.79 -47.39 -77.76
N VAL A 328 29.83 -46.50 -78.05
CA VAL A 328 29.11 -46.52 -79.32
C VAL A 328 30.03 -46.23 -80.50
N GLN A 329 30.87 -45.21 -80.41
CA GLN A 329 31.82 -44.87 -81.49
C GLN A 329 32.89 -45.92 -81.68
N HIS A 330 33.40 -46.57 -80.65
CA HIS A 330 34.55 -47.47 -80.76
C HIS A 330 34.20 -48.96 -80.97
N TYR A 331 33.03 -49.39 -80.54
CA TYR A 331 32.66 -50.83 -80.52
C TYR A 331 31.41 -51.18 -81.34
N SER A 332 30.55 -50.23 -81.77
CA SER A 332 29.26 -50.61 -82.42
C SER A 332 29.33 -50.97 -83.90
N GLY A 333 30.34 -50.55 -84.64
CA GLY A 333 30.44 -50.80 -86.08
C GLY A 333 29.26 -50.27 -86.92
N LEU A 334 28.48 -49.34 -86.44
CA LEU A 334 27.31 -48.72 -87.05
C LEU A 334 27.73 -47.65 -88.04
N GLU A 335 26.86 -47.38 -89.05
CA GLU A 335 27.05 -46.23 -89.96
C GLU A 335 26.96 -44.91 -89.17
N GLN A 336 27.78 -43.90 -89.60
CA GLN A 336 27.91 -42.62 -88.92
C GLN A 336 26.57 -41.92 -88.66
N GLY A 337 25.60 -42.02 -89.58
CA GLY A 337 24.28 -41.40 -89.39
C GLY A 337 23.43 -42.05 -88.31
N VAL A 338 23.62 -43.39 -88.04
CA VAL A 338 22.98 -44.08 -86.93
C VAL A 338 23.66 -43.72 -85.62
N ILE A 339 24.99 -43.55 -85.58
CA ILE A 339 25.78 -43.11 -84.48
C ILE A 339 25.28 -41.73 -83.98
N ASP A 340 25.11 -40.78 -84.89
CA ASP A 340 24.64 -39.42 -84.60
C ASP A 340 23.23 -39.43 -84.01
N ILE A 341 22.33 -40.29 -84.46
CA ILE A 341 20.98 -40.46 -83.92
C ILE A 341 21.06 -41.01 -82.47
N VAL A 342 21.92 -42.00 -82.26
CA VAL A 342 22.10 -42.63 -80.90
C VAL A 342 22.71 -41.60 -79.94
N GLU A 343 23.69 -40.78 -80.40
CA GLU A 343 24.26 -39.70 -79.58
C GLU A 343 23.26 -38.64 -79.21
N VAL A 344 22.39 -38.19 -80.10
CA VAL A 344 21.32 -37.23 -79.78
C VAL A 344 20.31 -37.88 -78.80
N PHE A 345 20.00 -39.15 -78.99
CA PHE A 345 19.13 -39.87 -78.03
C PHE A 345 19.76 -39.99 -76.62
N CYS A 346 21.04 -40.41 -76.57
CA CYS A 346 21.75 -40.52 -75.26
C CYS A 346 21.90 -39.12 -74.62
N MET A 347 22.16 -38.05 -75.34
CA MET A 347 22.21 -36.70 -74.84
C MET A 347 20.88 -36.23 -74.33
N THR A 348 19.78 -36.55 -75.00
CA THR A 348 18.41 -36.27 -74.54
C THR A 348 18.05 -37.04 -73.22
N CYS A 349 18.41 -38.34 -73.20
CA CYS A 349 18.24 -39.17 -72.01
C CYS A 349 19.06 -38.65 -70.80
N ALA A 350 20.34 -38.26 -71.03
CA ALA A 350 21.20 -37.72 -69.98
C ALA A 350 20.66 -36.37 -69.44
N THR A 351 20.20 -35.51 -70.35
CA THR A 351 19.57 -34.22 -69.99
C THR A 351 18.28 -34.43 -69.18
N PHE A 352 17.45 -35.40 -69.62
CA PHE A 352 16.23 -35.72 -68.89
C PHE A 352 16.54 -36.30 -67.51
N LEU A 353 17.52 -37.19 -67.42
CA LEU A 353 17.95 -37.79 -66.14
C LEU A 353 18.51 -36.73 -65.19
N PHE A 354 19.37 -35.86 -65.70
CA PHE A 354 19.91 -34.72 -64.89
C PHE A 354 18.78 -33.81 -64.40
N SER A 355 17.86 -33.42 -65.28
CA SER A 355 16.71 -32.60 -64.92
C SER A 355 15.89 -33.24 -63.79
N ARG A 356 15.62 -34.53 -63.87
CA ARG A 356 14.87 -35.29 -62.83
C ARG A 356 15.61 -35.43 -61.51
N LEU A 357 16.92 -35.63 -61.51
CA LEU A 357 17.72 -35.91 -60.33
C LEU A 357 18.21 -34.63 -59.63
N GLY A 358 18.31 -33.50 -60.33
CA GLY A 358 18.80 -32.21 -59.81
C GLY A 358 17.74 -31.11 -59.81
N PRO A 359 17.55 -30.40 -60.94
CA PRO A 359 16.73 -29.17 -60.97
C PRO A 359 15.27 -29.37 -60.55
N ASN A 360 14.64 -30.46 -60.97
CA ASN A 360 13.22 -30.70 -60.61
C ASN A 360 13.02 -30.99 -59.11
N ARG A 361 13.98 -31.65 -58.49
CA ARG A 361 13.95 -31.86 -57.03
C ARG A 361 14.14 -30.55 -56.26
N LEU A 362 15.03 -29.68 -56.76
CA LEU A 362 15.26 -28.36 -56.20
C LEU A 362 14.01 -27.48 -56.35
N ALA A 363 13.40 -27.46 -57.56
CA ALA A 363 12.19 -26.69 -57.83
C ALA A 363 11.01 -27.16 -56.90
N ALA A 364 10.87 -28.46 -56.68
CA ALA A 364 9.87 -29.00 -55.76
C ALA A 364 10.05 -28.48 -54.31
N ARG A 365 11.28 -28.48 -53.79
CA ARG A 365 11.58 -27.95 -52.46
C ARG A 365 11.33 -26.43 -52.34
N LEU A 366 11.77 -25.66 -53.36
CA LEU A 366 11.52 -24.20 -53.40
C LEU A 366 10.00 -23.92 -53.45
N ASN A 367 9.24 -24.70 -54.21
CA ASN A 367 7.79 -24.56 -54.25
C ASN A 367 7.13 -24.87 -52.90
N GLU A 368 7.64 -25.85 -52.17
CA GLU A 368 7.17 -26.14 -50.81
C GLU A 368 7.43 -24.98 -49.83
N LEU A 369 8.68 -24.43 -49.87
CA LEU A 369 9.04 -23.24 -49.08
C LEU A 369 8.16 -22.03 -49.43
N THR A 370 7.99 -21.77 -50.75
CA THR A 370 7.13 -20.69 -51.22
C THR A 370 5.68 -20.87 -50.86
N GLY A 371 5.19 -22.14 -50.88
CA GLY A 371 3.83 -22.49 -50.50
C GLY A 371 3.51 -22.10 -49.05
N VAL A 372 4.41 -22.44 -48.11
CA VAL A 372 4.23 -22.06 -46.68
C VAL A 372 4.29 -20.53 -46.50
N ILE A 373 5.26 -19.85 -47.10
CA ILE A 373 5.33 -18.39 -47.03
C ILE A 373 4.07 -17.73 -47.60
N ARG A 374 3.58 -18.23 -48.76
CA ARG A 374 2.35 -17.73 -49.38
C ARG A 374 1.12 -17.94 -48.47
N THR A 375 0.98 -19.09 -47.86
CA THR A 375 -0.14 -19.39 -46.94
C THR A 375 -0.14 -18.42 -45.78
N ILE A 376 1.03 -18.04 -45.24
CA ILE A 376 1.14 -17.08 -44.16
C ILE A 376 0.87 -15.64 -44.64
N ALA A 377 1.39 -15.28 -45.84
CA ALA A 377 1.33 -13.92 -46.34
C ALA A 377 -0.03 -13.57 -46.99
N GLU A 378 -0.66 -14.50 -47.69
CA GLU A 378 -1.86 -14.28 -48.50
C GLU A 378 -3.09 -15.07 -47.98
N GLY A 379 -2.86 -16.02 -47.07
CA GLY A 379 -3.90 -16.88 -46.51
C GLY A 379 -4.46 -16.35 -45.19
N GLU A 380 -5.13 -17.21 -44.43
CA GLU A 380 -5.70 -16.91 -43.08
C GLU A 380 -4.65 -16.77 -41.97
N GLY A 381 -3.37 -16.52 -42.33
CA GLY A 381 -2.28 -16.30 -41.37
C GLY A 381 -2.04 -17.50 -40.44
N ASN A 382 -2.08 -18.73 -40.95
CA ASN A 382 -1.89 -19.93 -40.16
C ASN A 382 -0.45 -20.05 -39.66
N LEU A 383 -0.20 -19.60 -38.42
CA LEU A 383 1.10 -19.68 -37.75
C LEU A 383 1.36 -21.04 -37.09
N ARG A 384 0.48 -22.03 -37.23
CA ARG A 384 0.71 -23.39 -36.74
C ARG A 384 1.45 -24.26 -37.74
N GLN A 385 1.44 -23.90 -39.02
CA GLN A 385 2.09 -24.65 -40.08
C GLN A 385 3.62 -24.59 -39.95
N ARG A 386 4.28 -25.73 -40.07
CA ARG A 386 5.75 -25.83 -40.06
C ARG A 386 6.21 -26.66 -41.27
N LEU A 387 7.38 -26.31 -41.78
CA LEU A 387 8.10 -27.09 -42.78
C LEU A 387 8.72 -28.33 -42.10
N ASP A 388 8.60 -29.51 -42.76
CA ASP A 388 9.23 -30.74 -42.29
C ASP A 388 10.72 -30.74 -42.58
N ILE A 389 11.52 -30.31 -41.59
CA ILE A 389 12.99 -30.20 -41.70
C ILE A 389 13.63 -31.55 -42.04
N LYS A 390 13.05 -32.67 -41.60
CA LYS A 390 13.60 -34.01 -41.84
C LYS A 390 13.54 -34.41 -43.30
N ARG A 391 12.63 -33.84 -44.08
CA ARG A 391 12.52 -34.06 -45.57
C ARG A 391 13.38 -33.12 -46.36
N MET A 392 13.87 -32.05 -45.77
CA MET A 392 14.74 -31.11 -46.45
C MET A 392 16.19 -31.62 -46.51
N ALA A 393 16.95 -31.18 -47.52
CA ALA A 393 18.38 -31.52 -47.60
C ALA A 393 19.18 -30.66 -46.63
N ASN A 394 20.37 -31.11 -46.20
CA ASN A 394 21.32 -30.34 -45.45
C ASN A 394 22.10 -29.38 -46.39
N ASP A 395 21.37 -28.49 -47.09
CA ASP A 395 21.83 -27.51 -48.03
C ASP A 395 21.13 -26.14 -47.74
N GLU A 396 21.30 -25.16 -48.62
CA GLU A 396 20.71 -23.83 -48.51
C GLU A 396 19.16 -23.90 -48.40
N THR A 397 18.52 -24.89 -49.02
CA THR A 397 17.05 -25.06 -48.92
C THR A 397 16.61 -25.55 -47.55
N GLY A 398 17.41 -26.40 -46.91
CA GLY A 398 17.18 -26.84 -45.54
C GLY A 398 17.41 -25.73 -44.50
N ASP A 399 18.47 -24.90 -44.74
CA ASP A 399 18.70 -23.71 -43.91
C ASP A 399 17.50 -22.75 -43.99
N MET A 400 17.03 -22.49 -45.21
CA MET A 400 15.89 -21.62 -45.45
C MET A 400 14.63 -22.15 -44.80
N ALA A 401 14.40 -23.45 -44.78
CA ALA A 401 13.29 -24.07 -44.07
C ALA A 401 13.37 -23.85 -42.53
N ARG A 402 14.56 -23.98 -41.93
CA ARG A 402 14.82 -23.72 -40.51
C ARG A 402 14.54 -22.26 -40.16
N TRP A 403 15.06 -21.33 -40.97
CA TRP A 403 14.81 -19.89 -40.74
C TRP A 403 13.34 -19.51 -40.91
N ILE A 404 12.63 -20.10 -41.88
CA ILE A 404 11.20 -19.88 -42.05
C ILE A 404 10.43 -20.41 -40.81
N ASN A 405 10.72 -21.61 -40.30
CA ASN A 405 10.10 -22.13 -39.11
C ASN A 405 10.39 -21.22 -37.91
N SER A 406 11.63 -20.79 -37.68
CA SER A 406 12.00 -19.88 -36.62
C SER A 406 11.26 -18.52 -36.72
N PHE A 407 11.11 -17.99 -37.94
CA PHE A 407 10.34 -16.77 -38.19
C PHE A 407 8.84 -16.97 -37.83
N ILE A 408 8.28 -18.12 -38.21
CA ILE A 408 6.87 -18.45 -37.86
C ILE A 408 6.72 -18.59 -36.36
N ASP A 409 7.67 -19.27 -35.66
CA ASP A 409 7.65 -19.41 -34.20
C ASP A 409 7.68 -18.03 -33.50
N HIS A 410 8.52 -17.14 -34.00
CA HIS A 410 8.59 -15.78 -33.46
C HIS A 410 7.29 -15.00 -33.67
N LEU A 411 6.71 -15.07 -34.88
CA LEU A 411 5.43 -14.42 -35.16
C LEU A 411 4.32 -15.02 -34.29
N ASP A 412 4.26 -16.34 -34.15
CA ASP A 412 3.27 -17.04 -33.33
C ASP A 412 3.34 -16.58 -31.88
N SER A 413 4.56 -16.45 -31.31
CA SER A 413 4.78 -15.93 -29.96
C SER A 413 4.31 -14.47 -29.83
N VAL A 414 4.73 -13.58 -30.72
CA VAL A 414 4.35 -12.16 -30.68
C VAL A 414 2.84 -11.98 -30.81
N VAL A 415 2.24 -12.66 -31.78
CA VAL A 415 0.78 -12.60 -31.99
C VAL A 415 0.03 -13.15 -30.79
N GLY A 416 0.48 -14.28 -30.22
CA GLY A 416 -0.09 -14.86 -29.00
C GLY A 416 -0.03 -13.90 -27.81
N GLN A 417 1.09 -13.21 -27.61
CA GLN A 417 1.23 -12.19 -26.56
C GLN A 417 0.28 -11.01 -26.79
N VAL A 418 0.13 -10.54 -28.00
CA VAL A 418 -0.81 -9.45 -28.35
C VAL A 418 -2.26 -9.86 -28.10
N VAL A 419 -2.65 -11.10 -28.43
CA VAL A 419 -4.00 -11.66 -28.12
C VAL A 419 -4.23 -11.64 -26.63
N LYS A 420 -3.29 -12.15 -25.84
CA LYS A 420 -3.38 -12.20 -24.38
C LYS A 420 -3.45 -10.78 -23.76
N ALA A 421 -2.57 -9.87 -24.21
CA ALA A 421 -2.57 -8.47 -23.75
C ALA A 421 -3.88 -7.77 -24.07
N SER A 422 -4.42 -7.96 -25.28
CA SER A 422 -5.70 -7.39 -25.71
C SER A 422 -6.87 -7.91 -24.85
N GLY A 423 -6.86 -9.22 -24.51
CA GLY A 423 -7.82 -9.83 -23.60
C GLY A 423 -7.75 -9.22 -22.19
N ASN A 424 -6.55 -9.05 -21.67
CA ASN A 424 -6.32 -8.42 -20.35
C ASN A 424 -6.78 -6.95 -20.33
N VAL A 425 -6.50 -6.19 -21.40
CA VAL A 425 -7.00 -4.81 -21.56
C VAL A 425 -8.53 -4.80 -21.55
N GLY A 426 -9.17 -5.74 -22.25
CA GLY A 426 -10.63 -5.87 -22.27
C GLY A 426 -11.23 -6.12 -20.89
N SER A 427 -10.68 -7.05 -20.12
CA SER A 427 -11.14 -7.36 -18.75
C SER A 427 -10.91 -6.23 -17.76
N THR A 428 -9.72 -5.59 -17.81
CA THR A 428 -9.39 -4.43 -16.97
C THR A 428 -10.33 -3.26 -17.28
N ASN A 429 -10.61 -3.03 -18.54
CA ASN A 429 -11.54 -1.98 -18.97
C ASN A 429 -12.98 -2.22 -18.47
N GLN A 430 -13.43 -3.46 -18.44
CA GLN A 430 -14.74 -3.83 -17.90
C GLN A 430 -14.82 -3.59 -16.39
N MET A 431 -13.77 -3.91 -15.64
CA MET A 431 -13.67 -3.56 -14.22
C MET A 431 -13.67 -2.03 -14.00
N MET A 432 -12.95 -1.27 -14.85
CA MET A 432 -12.92 0.19 -14.79
C MET A 432 -14.30 0.80 -15.02
N LEU A 433 -15.07 0.28 -15.98
CA LEU A 433 -16.46 0.70 -16.21
C LEU A 433 -17.34 0.43 -14.98
N GLY A 434 -17.24 -0.75 -14.38
CA GLY A 434 -17.98 -1.08 -13.16
C GLY A 434 -17.65 -0.15 -11.99
N ARG A 435 -16.37 0.10 -11.74
CA ARG A 435 -15.91 1.04 -10.70
C ARG A 435 -16.32 2.49 -10.98
N SER A 436 -16.28 2.91 -12.24
CA SER A 436 -16.73 4.24 -12.67
C SER A 436 -18.24 4.42 -12.45
N GLN A 437 -19.05 3.41 -12.76
CA GLN A 437 -20.48 3.40 -12.52
C GLN A 437 -20.79 3.49 -11.02
N GLN A 438 -20.09 2.73 -10.18
CA GLN A 438 -20.20 2.80 -8.73
C GLN A 438 -19.85 4.21 -8.20
N ALA A 439 -18.75 4.80 -8.67
CA ALA A 439 -18.36 6.15 -8.31
C ALA A 439 -19.41 7.19 -8.71
N GLY A 440 -20.09 7.00 -9.85
CA GLY A 440 -21.20 7.83 -10.30
C GLY A 440 -22.39 7.77 -9.35
N VAL A 441 -22.78 6.57 -8.91
CA VAL A 441 -23.86 6.38 -7.92
C VAL A 441 -23.50 7.07 -6.60
N THR A 442 -22.33 6.78 -6.06
CA THR A 442 -21.86 7.39 -4.80
C THR A 442 -21.79 8.92 -4.89
N SER A 443 -21.36 9.48 -6.03
CA SER A 443 -21.34 10.94 -6.23
C SER A 443 -22.75 11.55 -6.23
N THR A 444 -23.76 10.82 -6.73
CA THR A 444 -25.16 11.26 -6.68
C THR A 444 -25.69 11.26 -5.25
N GLU A 445 -25.40 10.19 -4.48
CA GLU A 445 -25.75 10.08 -3.05
C GLU A 445 -25.12 11.22 -2.23
N VAL A 446 -23.85 11.53 -2.51
CA VAL A 446 -23.14 12.65 -1.86
C VAL A 446 -23.82 13.98 -2.21
N ALA A 447 -24.20 14.22 -3.47
CA ALA A 447 -24.88 15.44 -3.87
C ALA A 447 -26.25 15.62 -3.16
N GLU A 448 -27.02 14.53 -3.00
CA GLU A 448 -28.26 14.56 -2.23
C GLU A 448 -28.03 14.83 -0.73
N ALA A 449 -27.00 14.23 -0.15
CA ALA A 449 -26.64 14.49 1.25
C ALA A 449 -26.21 15.95 1.45
N VAL A 450 -25.43 16.50 0.53
CA VAL A 450 -25.01 17.92 0.52
C VAL A 450 -26.24 18.83 0.44
N HIS A 451 -27.19 18.53 -0.43
CA HIS A 451 -28.43 19.33 -0.54
C HIS A 451 -29.23 19.33 0.76
N ARG A 452 -29.39 18.16 1.40
CA ARG A 452 -30.03 18.06 2.73
C ARG A 452 -29.27 18.85 3.79
N MET A 453 -27.92 18.78 3.81
CA MET A 453 -27.11 19.56 4.74
C MET A 453 -27.24 21.06 4.53
N MET A 454 -27.37 21.55 3.30
CA MET A 454 -27.62 22.97 3.03
C MET A 454 -28.92 23.45 3.68
N ILE A 455 -30.00 22.69 3.53
CA ILE A 455 -31.29 23.00 4.17
C ILE A 455 -31.17 23.07 5.68
N ILE A 456 -30.50 22.07 6.30
CA ILE A 456 -30.27 22.04 7.76
C ILE A 456 -29.48 23.25 8.23
N VAL A 457 -28.42 23.66 7.50
CA VAL A 457 -27.61 24.83 7.87
C VAL A 457 -28.44 26.13 7.72
N GLU A 458 -29.28 26.24 6.69
CA GLU A 458 -30.15 27.39 6.51
C GLU A 458 -31.18 27.51 7.63
N ASP A 459 -31.84 26.43 8.03
CA ASP A 459 -32.73 26.36 9.18
C ASP A 459 -32.01 26.70 10.48
N GLN A 460 -30.81 26.13 10.70
CA GLN A 460 -29.97 26.40 11.88
C GLN A 460 -29.58 27.88 11.97
N LEU A 461 -29.24 28.53 10.86
CA LEU A 461 -28.95 29.98 10.85
C LEU A 461 -30.19 30.80 11.24
N GLY A 462 -31.39 30.40 10.79
CA GLY A 462 -32.64 31.00 11.22
C GLY A 462 -32.90 30.87 12.74
N GLU A 463 -32.70 29.67 13.30
CA GLU A 463 -32.80 29.41 14.74
C GLU A 463 -31.76 30.23 15.56
N ILE A 464 -30.50 30.32 15.08
CA ILE A 464 -29.45 31.11 15.70
C ILE A 464 -29.80 32.61 15.69
N GLN A 465 -30.41 33.13 14.60
CA GLN A 465 -30.86 34.53 14.54
C GLN A 465 -31.95 34.80 15.58
N GLN A 466 -32.93 33.89 15.71
CA GLN A 466 -33.96 33.99 16.73
C GLN A 466 -33.43 33.91 18.14
N ALA A 467 -32.51 32.97 18.41
CA ALA A 467 -31.81 32.83 19.69
C ALA A 467 -31.00 34.09 20.02
N SER A 468 -30.33 34.70 19.00
CA SER A 468 -29.54 35.92 19.19
C SER A 468 -30.46 37.12 19.57
N ALA A 469 -31.61 37.26 18.92
CA ALA A 469 -32.58 38.30 19.26
C ALA A 469 -33.11 38.10 20.70
N SER A 470 -33.42 36.86 21.07
CA SER A 470 -33.87 36.51 22.44
C SER A 470 -32.82 36.79 23.49
N ALA A 471 -31.57 36.46 23.22
CA ALA A 471 -30.42 36.71 24.11
C ALA A 471 -30.16 38.21 24.27
N GLU A 472 -30.32 39.01 23.25
CA GLU A 472 -30.20 40.49 23.31
C GLU A 472 -31.29 41.08 24.19
N GLN A 473 -32.54 40.64 24.02
CA GLN A 473 -33.64 41.03 24.90
C GLN A 473 -33.42 40.63 26.36
N MET A 474 -32.88 39.42 26.59
CA MET A 474 -32.59 38.94 27.93
C MET A 474 -31.44 39.73 28.54
N LYS A 475 -30.41 40.12 27.76
CA LYS A 475 -29.30 41.00 28.23
C LYS A 475 -29.88 42.34 28.68
N GLN A 476 -30.72 42.99 27.86
CA GLN A 476 -31.34 44.27 28.24
C GLN A 476 -32.16 44.16 29.51
N ALA A 477 -32.99 43.11 29.64
CA ALA A 477 -33.79 42.86 30.85
C ALA A 477 -32.90 42.63 32.06
N MET A 478 -31.79 41.94 31.92
CA MET A 478 -30.84 41.70 33.05
C MET A 478 -30.12 42.97 33.44
N ASP A 479 -29.72 43.81 32.49
CA ASP A 479 -29.11 45.14 32.80
C ASP A 479 -30.07 45.99 33.66
N GLU A 480 -31.40 45.99 33.32
CA GLU A 480 -32.40 46.63 34.17
C GLU A 480 -32.56 46.00 35.54
N VAL A 481 -32.54 44.65 35.62
CA VAL A 481 -32.66 43.90 36.89
C VAL A 481 -31.46 44.19 37.79
N VAL A 482 -30.27 44.14 37.25
CA VAL A 482 -29.04 44.44 38.02
C VAL A 482 -29.01 45.88 38.53
N THR A 483 -29.43 46.85 37.66
CA THR A 483 -29.54 48.25 38.06
C THR A 483 -30.55 48.45 39.16
N ARG A 484 -31.74 47.91 39.05
CA ARG A 484 -32.79 48.01 40.09
C ARG A 484 -32.37 47.25 41.40
N ALA A 485 -31.77 46.12 41.29
CA ALA A 485 -31.28 45.37 42.43
C ALA A 485 -30.25 46.16 43.22
N ARG A 486 -29.33 46.85 42.49
CA ARG A 486 -28.35 47.75 43.10
C ARG A 486 -28.97 48.92 43.79
N GLU A 487 -29.97 49.58 43.14
CA GLU A 487 -30.71 50.70 43.75
C GLU A 487 -31.44 50.24 45.03
N GLN A 488 -32.13 49.08 44.93
CA GLN A 488 -32.83 48.47 46.09
C GLN A 488 -31.87 48.12 47.24
N PHE A 489 -30.72 47.56 46.90
CA PHE A 489 -29.69 47.25 47.90
C PHE A 489 -29.20 48.49 48.60
N LEU A 490 -28.92 49.58 47.88
CA LEU A 490 -28.54 50.88 48.49
C LEU A 490 -29.62 51.43 49.38
N ALA A 491 -30.90 51.37 48.95
CA ALA A 491 -32.03 51.83 49.78
C ALA A 491 -32.21 51.00 51.06
N VAL A 492 -32.07 49.64 50.94
CA VAL A 492 -32.06 48.77 52.11
C VAL A 492 -30.91 49.06 53.05
N GLN A 493 -29.70 49.30 52.51
CA GLN A 493 -28.51 49.68 53.30
C GLN A 493 -28.75 50.97 54.08
N GLU A 494 -29.27 52.04 53.43
CA GLU A 494 -29.59 53.32 54.08
C GLU A 494 -30.72 53.19 55.12
N GLY A 495 -31.79 52.41 54.74
CA GLY A 495 -32.88 52.13 55.68
C GLY A 495 -32.41 51.37 56.92
N THR A 496 -31.57 50.37 56.71
CA THR A 496 -31.00 49.52 57.78
C THR A 496 -30.11 50.36 58.71
N GLN A 497 -29.27 51.23 58.14
CA GLN A 497 -28.46 52.17 58.96
C GLN A 497 -29.32 53.12 59.79
N SER A 498 -30.41 53.65 59.18
CA SER A 498 -31.34 54.51 59.92
C SER A 498 -32.07 53.78 61.05
N ILE A 499 -32.49 52.52 60.82
CA ILE A 499 -33.09 51.67 61.88
C ILE A 499 -32.05 51.43 62.99
N ARG A 500 -30.82 51.10 62.67
CA ARG A 500 -29.72 50.90 63.62
C ARG A 500 -29.51 52.13 64.49
N ASP A 501 -29.46 53.33 63.92
CA ASP A 501 -29.33 54.58 64.64
C ASP A 501 -30.50 54.87 65.57
N VAL A 502 -31.74 54.53 65.14
CA VAL A 502 -32.97 54.64 66.00
C VAL A 502 -32.94 53.65 67.14
N VAL A 503 -32.57 52.40 66.88
CA VAL A 503 -32.46 51.37 67.89
C VAL A 503 -31.37 51.73 68.92
N GLU A 504 -30.21 52.20 68.50
CA GLU A 504 -29.11 52.63 69.34
C GLU A 504 -29.54 53.80 70.27
N ARG A 505 -30.21 54.81 69.74
CA ARG A 505 -30.77 55.93 70.51
C ARG A 505 -31.86 55.44 71.47
N SER A 506 -32.74 54.51 71.03
CA SER A 506 -33.77 53.95 71.87
C SER A 506 -33.18 53.13 73.05
N SER A 507 -32.15 52.30 72.75
CA SER A 507 -31.40 51.54 73.73
C SER A 507 -30.76 52.43 74.77
N SER A 508 -30.10 53.52 74.32
CA SER A 508 -29.51 54.53 75.21
C SER A 508 -30.57 55.18 76.12
N SER A 509 -31.75 55.48 75.53
CA SER A 509 -32.88 56.02 76.32
C SER A 509 -33.45 55.08 77.34
N VAL A 510 -33.58 53.79 76.95
CA VAL A 510 -34.03 52.73 77.86
C VAL A 510 -33.00 52.45 78.95
N GLN A 511 -31.71 52.46 78.66
CA GLN A 511 -30.63 52.35 79.66
C GLN A 511 -30.68 53.52 80.66
N LEU A 512 -30.94 54.73 80.18
CA LEU A 512 -31.14 55.91 81.09
C LEU A 512 -32.31 55.78 81.94
N LEU A 513 -33.44 55.23 81.36
CA LEU A 513 -34.66 54.93 82.15
C LEU A 513 -34.40 53.88 83.25
N ASP A 514 -33.70 52.81 82.99
CA ASP A 514 -33.26 51.78 83.89
C ASP A 514 -32.43 52.35 85.04
N SER A 515 -31.48 53.21 84.73
CA SER A 515 -30.67 53.96 85.68
C SER A 515 -31.53 54.84 86.60
N ARG A 516 -32.52 55.57 86.06
CA ARG A 516 -33.47 56.36 86.78
C ARG A 516 -34.39 55.48 87.69
N MET A 517 -34.85 54.34 87.21
CA MET A 517 -35.64 53.37 88.04
C MET A 517 -34.79 52.89 89.21
N THR A 518 -33.53 52.55 88.97
CA THR A 518 -32.58 52.15 90.00
C THR A 518 -32.45 53.24 91.08
N GLU A 519 -32.37 54.52 90.64
CA GLU A 519 -32.31 55.65 91.54
C GLU A 519 -33.63 55.83 92.38
N ILE A 520 -34.78 55.71 91.72
CA ILE A 520 -36.08 55.72 92.37
C ILE A 520 -36.19 54.56 93.39
N GLY A 521 -35.76 53.32 93.03
CA GLY A 521 -35.68 52.19 93.95
C GLY A 521 -34.88 52.43 95.22
N LYS A 522 -33.72 53.15 95.06
CA LYS A 522 -32.91 53.58 96.24
C LYS A 522 -33.67 54.58 97.11
N ILE A 523 -34.37 55.57 96.49
CA ILE A 523 -35.16 56.53 97.17
C ILE A 523 -36.36 55.87 97.90
N THR A 524 -37.08 55.00 97.27
CA THR A 524 -38.17 54.27 97.89
C THR A 524 -37.72 53.38 99.05
N GLY A 525 -36.51 52.77 98.95
CA GLY A 525 -35.85 52.07 99.98
C GLY A 525 -35.61 52.96 101.23
N LEU A 526 -35.05 54.15 100.97
CA LEU A 526 -34.82 55.13 102.02
C LEU A 526 -36.12 55.63 102.62
N ILE A 527 -37.18 55.88 101.86
CA ILE A 527 -38.52 56.21 102.35
C ILE A 527 -39.06 55.11 103.22
N SER A 528 -38.91 53.86 102.83
CA SER A 528 -39.35 52.71 103.68
C SER A 528 -38.56 52.65 104.97
N ASP A 529 -37.24 52.93 104.95
CA ASP A 529 -36.43 52.98 106.13
C ASP A 529 -36.87 54.11 107.06
N ILE A 530 -37.08 55.34 106.53
CA ILE A 530 -37.57 56.51 107.28
C ILE A 530 -38.95 56.23 107.84
N THR A 531 -39.85 55.59 107.07
CA THR A 531 -41.20 55.33 107.58
C THR A 531 -41.21 54.24 108.67
N ASN A 532 -40.32 53.20 108.52
CA ASN A 532 -40.11 52.24 109.61
C ASN A 532 -39.54 52.89 110.85
N GLN A 533 -38.60 53.77 110.74
CA GLN A 533 -38.06 54.58 111.84
C GLN A 533 -39.14 55.50 112.45
N THR A 534 -39.97 56.12 111.60
CA THR A 534 -41.05 57.03 112.05
C THR A 534 -42.14 56.19 112.73
N ASN A 535 -42.45 55.01 112.20
CA ASN A 535 -43.42 54.05 112.84
C ASN A 535 -42.93 53.62 114.25
N LEU A 536 -41.59 53.31 114.35
CA LEU A 536 -40.98 53.03 115.65
C LEU A 536 -40.92 54.23 116.57
N LEU A 537 -40.67 55.40 116.07
CA LEU A 537 -40.72 56.69 116.87
C LEU A 537 -42.15 56.95 117.29
N ALA A 538 -43.15 56.78 116.42
CA ALA A 538 -44.55 56.94 116.70
C ALA A 538 -45.03 55.94 117.75
N LEU A 539 -44.57 54.66 117.61
CA LEU A 539 -44.88 53.61 118.61
C LEU A 539 -44.26 53.96 119.96
N ASN A 540 -43.04 54.41 120.00
CA ASN A 540 -42.40 54.83 121.24
C ASN A 540 -43.12 56.07 121.88
N ALA A 541 -43.54 57.02 121.04
CA ALA A 541 -44.32 58.19 121.41
C ALA A 541 -45.72 57.79 121.94
N ALA A 542 -46.39 56.83 121.30
CA ALA A 542 -47.66 56.27 121.73
C ALA A 542 -47.55 55.53 123.08
N ILE A 543 -46.45 54.73 123.18
CA ILE A 543 -46.11 54.10 124.55
C ILE A 543 -45.92 55.08 125.64
N GLU A 544 -45.17 56.18 125.40
CA GLU A 544 -44.87 57.22 126.42
C GLU A 544 -46.08 58.11 126.71
N ALA A 545 -46.92 58.32 125.64
CA ALA A 545 -48.21 59.01 125.79
C ALA A 545 -49.20 58.19 126.67
N ALA A 546 -49.24 56.83 126.39
CA ALA A 546 -50.03 55.93 127.23
C ALA A 546 -49.52 55.89 128.74
N ARG A 547 -48.21 56.10 128.92
CA ARG A 547 -47.53 56.10 130.15
C ARG A 547 -47.80 57.35 130.98
N ALA A 548 -48.09 58.50 130.25
CA ALA A 548 -48.43 59.78 130.89
C ALA A 548 -49.90 59.93 131.26
N GLY A 549 -50.76 58.82 131.01
CA GLY A 549 -52.14 58.80 131.48
C GLY A 549 -52.98 59.90 130.78
N GLU A 550 -53.88 60.48 131.56
CA GLU A 550 -54.83 61.52 131.10
C GLU A 550 -54.19 62.75 130.53
N HIS A 551 -52.92 63.11 130.86
CA HIS A 551 -52.18 64.20 130.33
C HIS A 551 -51.53 63.92 128.97
N GLY A 552 -51.45 62.63 128.62
CA GLY A 552 -50.85 62.25 127.35
C GLY A 552 -51.86 61.96 126.23
N ARG A 553 -53.15 62.02 126.47
CA ARG A 553 -54.24 61.67 125.59
C ARG A 553 -54.20 62.35 124.22
N GLY A 554 -53.90 63.65 124.14
CA GLY A 554 -53.74 64.36 122.92
C GLY A 554 -52.51 63.91 122.13
N PHE A 555 -51.37 63.63 122.86
CA PHE A 555 -50.14 63.11 122.27
C PHE A 555 -50.31 61.64 121.74
N ALA A 556 -51.13 60.80 122.44
CA ALA A 556 -51.39 59.50 121.95
C ALA A 556 -52.17 59.49 120.66
N VAL A 557 -53.13 60.34 120.44
CA VAL A 557 -53.89 60.52 119.19
C VAL A 557 -52.97 60.92 118.03
N VAL A 558 -52.03 61.92 118.31
CA VAL A 558 -51.06 62.34 117.34
C VAL A 558 -50.07 61.21 117.00
N ALA A 559 -49.61 60.46 117.99
CA ALA A 559 -48.70 59.36 117.84
C ALA A 559 -49.33 58.25 116.99
N ASP A 560 -50.61 57.89 117.30
CA ASP A 560 -51.35 56.89 116.48
C ASP A 560 -51.58 57.42 115.07
N GLU A 561 -51.88 58.70 114.87
CA GLU A 561 -52.06 59.25 113.51
C GLU A 561 -50.71 59.28 112.73
N VAL A 562 -49.56 59.61 113.43
CA VAL A 562 -48.24 59.54 112.85
C VAL A 562 -47.91 58.05 112.52
N ARG A 563 -48.25 57.13 113.38
CA ARG A 563 -48.07 55.71 113.20
C ARG A 563 -48.87 55.18 111.94
N SER A 564 -50.15 55.64 111.90
CA SER A 564 -51.05 55.32 110.76
C SER A 564 -50.49 55.89 109.44
N LEU A 565 -49.97 57.19 109.48
CA LEU A 565 -49.37 57.86 108.35
C LEU A 565 -48.10 57.11 107.88
N ALA A 566 -47.23 56.76 108.88
CA ALA A 566 -46.03 55.96 108.58
C ALA A 566 -46.34 54.61 107.93
N SER A 567 -47.34 53.85 108.47
CA SER A 567 -47.78 52.63 107.84
C SER A 567 -48.36 52.79 106.46
N ARG A 568 -49.13 53.85 106.24
CA ARG A 568 -49.63 54.19 104.87
C ARG A 568 -48.52 54.60 103.98
N THR A 569 -47.53 55.37 104.38
CA THR A 569 -46.37 55.78 103.59
C THR A 569 -45.46 54.59 103.28
N SER A 570 -45.27 53.66 104.28
CA SER A 570 -44.54 52.40 104.01
C SER A 570 -45.18 51.56 102.91
N ARG A 571 -46.51 51.39 103.02
CA ARG A 571 -47.25 50.66 101.96
C ARG A 571 -47.13 51.31 100.63
N ALA A 572 -47.28 52.64 100.58
CA ALA A 572 -47.07 53.41 99.33
C ALA A 572 -45.66 53.23 98.76
N ALA A 573 -44.62 53.23 99.64
CA ALA A 573 -43.25 52.98 99.26
C ALA A 573 -43.03 51.54 98.73
N ASP A 574 -43.66 50.52 99.34
CA ASP A 574 -43.66 49.13 98.87
C ASP A 574 -44.35 49.02 97.51
N ASP A 575 -45.54 49.66 97.35
CA ASP A 575 -46.24 49.67 96.09
C ASP A 575 -45.37 50.33 94.97
N ILE A 576 -44.67 51.46 95.28
CA ILE A 576 -43.72 52.13 94.34
C ILE A 576 -42.55 51.19 94.01
N ARG A 577 -41.99 50.49 95.04
CA ARG A 577 -40.91 49.52 94.81
C ARG A 577 -41.33 48.44 93.85
N HIS A 578 -42.49 47.82 94.04
CA HIS A 578 -43.01 46.80 93.12
C HIS A 578 -43.26 47.38 91.72
N MET A 579 -43.72 48.64 91.56
CA MET A 579 -43.84 49.26 90.24
C MET A 579 -42.47 49.51 89.59
N VAL A 580 -41.47 49.91 90.38
CA VAL A 580 -40.12 50.11 89.93
C VAL A 580 -39.46 48.81 89.47
N GLU A 581 -39.60 47.72 90.26
CA GLU A 581 -39.14 46.40 89.89
C GLU A 581 -39.85 45.87 88.60
N GLY A 582 -41.16 46.13 88.50
CA GLY A 582 -41.92 45.84 87.31
C GLY A 582 -41.37 46.60 86.02
N LEU A 583 -41.12 47.91 86.19
CA LEU A 583 -40.59 48.77 85.14
C LEU A 583 -39.17 48.36 84.75
N GLN A 584 -38.30 47.97 85.74
CA GLN A 584 -36.95 47.47 85.44
C GLN A 584 -37.03 46.20 84.64
N ASN A 585 -37.95 45.28 84.98
CA ASN A 585 -38.13 44.07 84.20
C ASN A 585 -38.62 44.33 82.75
N GLU A 586 -39.52 45.32 82.59
CA GLU A 586 -39.99 45.70 81.24
C GLU A 586 -38.92 46.45 80.46
N THR A 587 -38.04 47.27 81.11
CA THR A 587 -36.90 47.91 80.41
C THR A 587 -35.88 46.88 79.98
N GLN A 588 -35.62 45.86 80.79
CA GLN A 588 -34.69 44.79 80.45
C GLN A 588 -35.20 43.96 79.28
N LYS A 589 -36.52 43.64 79.21
CA LYS A 589 -37.15 43.03 78.02
C LYS A 589 -37.05 43.91 76.79
N ALA A 590 -37.27 45.25 76.93
CA ALA A 590 -37.15 46.20 75.82
C ALA A 590 -35.77 46.23 75.28
N VAL A 591 -34.69 46.18 76.08
CA VAL A 591 -33.29 46.07 75.61
C VAL A 591 -33.07 44.79 74.83
N SER A 592 -33.55 43.66 75.35
CA SER A 592 -33.43 42.35 74.65
C SER A 592 -34.13 42.37 73.27
N PHE A 593 -35.35 42.94 73.21
CA PHE A 593 -36.00 43.11 71.87
C PHE A 593 -35.29 44.03 70.92
N MET A 594 -34.60 45.09 71.43
CA MET A 594 -33.78 45.94 70.60
C MET A 594 -32.54 45.22 70.06
N GLU A 595 -31.88 44.38 70.91
CA GLU A 595 -30.72 43.58 70.45
C GLU A 595 -31.12 42.53 69.37
N GLU A 596 -32.31 41.88 69.61
CA GLU A 596 -32.87 40.95 68.60
C GLU A 596 -33.23 41.70 67.32
N GLY A 597 -33.80 42.88 67.38
CA GLY A 597 -34.14 43.74 66.28
C GLY A 597 -32.90 44.16 65.45
N VAL A 598 -31.77 44.48 66.13
CA VAL A 598 -30.46 44.76 65.39
C VAL A 598 -29.99 43.52 64.65
N LYS A 599 -30.10 42.36 65.27
CA LYS A 599 -29.70 41.12 64.63
C LYS A 599 -30.55 40.78 63.37
N ASP A 600 -31.87 41.03 63.45
CA ASP A 600 -32.78 40.82 62.32
C ASP A 600 -32.49 41.80 61.16
N VAL A 601 -32.13 43.04 61.53
CA VAL A 601 -31.70 44.05 60.59
C VAL A 601 -30.42 43.64 59.85
N ASP A 602 -29.39 43.15 60.59
CA ASP A 602 -28.16 42.64 60.02
C ASP A 602 -28.42 41.41 59.11
N ASN A 603 -29.29 40.50 59.49
CA ASN A 603 -29.70 39.38 58.61
C ASN A 603 -30.40 39.86 57.34
N SER A 604 -31.27 40.88 57.42
CA SER A 604 -31.94 41.47 56.27
C SER A 604 -30.99 42.13 55.29
N LEU A 605 -29.94 42.82 55.81
CA LEU A 605 -28.91 43.39 54.98
C LEU A 605 -28.10 42.29 54.23
N ARG A 606 -27.71 41.24 54.93
CA ARG A 606 -26.99 40.13 54.31
C ARG A 606 -27.80 39.44 53.22
N LEU A 607 -29.09 39.19 53.44
CA LEU A 607 -29.98 38.63 52.40
C LEU A 607 -30.11 39.51 51.17
N ALA A 608 -30.15 40.86 51.38
CA ALA A 608 -30.17 41.80 50.24
C ALA A 608 -28.85 41.81 49.49
N GLU A 609 -27.68 41.67 50.17
CA GLU A 609 -26.36 41.55 49.55
C GLU A 609 -26.25 40.25 48.74
N ASP A 610 -26.65 39.11 49.31
CA ASP A 610 -26.66 37.81 48.62
C ASP A 610 -27.54 37.87 47.35
N ALA A 611 -28.74 38.45 47.41
CA ALA A 611 -29.63 38.61 46.26
C ALA A 611 -29.04 39.54 45.18
N SER A 612 -28.36 40.60 45.57
CA SER A 612 -27.67 41.49 44.64
C SER A 612 -26.51 40.78 43.92
N SER A 613 -25.75 39.94 44.65
CA SER A 613 -24.64 39.15 44.09
C SER A 613 -25.14 38.08 43.09
N GLU A 614 -26.26 37.38 43.39
CA GLU A 614 -26.90 36.42 42.49
C GLU A 614 -27.33 37.07 41.19
N ASN A 615 -27.87 38.29 41.20
CA ASN A 615 -28.26 39.02 40.00
C ASN A 615 -27.04 39.34 39.10
N VAL A 616 -25.88 39.64 39.70
CA VAL A 616 -24.63 39.84 38.94
C VAL A 616 -24.18 38.55 38.29
N GLN A 617 -24.29 37.39 38.98
CA GLN A 617 -23.94 36.07 38.37
C GLN A 617 -24.87 35.72 37.24
N LEU A 618 -26.18 35.95 37.37
CA LEU A 618 -27.14 35.77 36.29
C LEU A 618 -26.82 36.63 35.05
N HIS A 619 -26.44 37.89 35.25
CA HIS A 619 -26.00 38.77 34.18
C HIS A 619 -24.79 38.20 33.43
N GLN A 620 -23.75 37.75 34.17
CA GLN A 620 -22.59 37.07 33.55
C GLN A 620 -22.96 35.81 32.77
N ALA A 621 -23.91 35.03 33.26
CA ALA A 621 -24.41 33.83 32.57
C ALA A 621 -25.09 34.21 31.25
N VAL A 622 -25.88 35.28 31.21
CA VAL A 622 -26.52 35.81 29.98
C VAL A 622 -25.48 36.33 28.98
N GLU A 623 -24.45 37.06 29.45
CA GLU A 623 -23.35 37.50 28.58
C GLU A 623 -22.59 36.30 27.95
N SER A 624 -22.34 35.25 28.76
CA SER A 624 -21.70 34.01 28.27
C SER A 624 -22.58 33.30 27.22
N MET A 625 -23.90 33.24 27.44
CA MET A 625 -24.84 32.68 26.49
C MET A 625 -24.84 33.45 25.16
N PHE A 626 -24.81 34.77 25.20
CA PHE A 626 -24.72 35.62 24.01
C PHE A 626 -23.44 35.36 23.22
N ALA A 627 -22.28 35.25 23.89
CA ALA A 627 -21.00 34.90 23.25
C ALA A 627 -21.04 33.52 22.58
N ILE A 628 -21.67 32.53 23.22
CA ILE A 628 -21.84 31.18 22.64
C ILE A 628 -22.71 31.24 21.37
N ILE A 629 -23.80 32.00 21.37
CA ILE A 629 -24.66 32.18 20.19
C ILE A 629 -23.93 32.82 19.04
N GLN A 630 -23.11 33.83 19.30
CA GLN A 630 -22.24 34.44 18.26
C GLN A 630 -21.24 33.43 17.69
N GLN A 631 -20.64 32.59 18.53
CA GLN A 631 -19.74 31.54 18.08
C GLN A 631 -20.46 30.47 17.24
N LEU A 632 -21.67 30.08 17.62
CA LEU A 632 -22.52 29.18 16.83
C LEU A 632 -22.83 29.74 15.45
N ASN A 633 -23.17 31.04 15.37
CA ASN A 633 -23.41 31.71 14.08
C ASN A 633 -22.18 31.62 13.17
N LYS A 634 -21.00 31.95 13.69
CA LYS A 634 -19.74 31.85 12.94
C LYS A 634 -19.48 30.42 12.44
N ARG A 635 -19.68 29.41 13.30
CA ARG A 635 -19.48 28.00 12.96
C ARG A 635 -20.47 27.53 11.88
N SER A 636 -21.72 27.93 11.94
CA SER A 636 -22.72 27.59 10.94
C SER A 636 -22.41 28.19 9.58
N LEU A 637 -21.93 29.43 9.53
CA LEU A 637 -21.47 30.07 8.30
C LEU A 637 -20.26 29.33 7.69
N ASP A 638 -19.30 28.91 8.52
CA ASP A 638 -18.14 28.17 8.04
C ASP A 638 -18.53 26.71 7.59
N CYS A 639 -19.52 26.12 8.25
CA CYS A 639 -20.13 24.85 7.80
C CYS A 639 -20.75 25.02 6.42
N GLY A 640 -21.52 26.07 6.18
CA GLY A 640 -22.12 26.38 4.87
C GLY A 640 -21.07 26.50 3.76
N LYS A 641 -19.95 27.19 4.01
CA LYS A 641 -18.84 27.27 3.04
C LYS A 641 -18.21 25.91 2.75
N THR A 642 -18.10 25.04 3.77
CA THR A 642 -17.54 23.69 3.61
C THR A 642 -18.48 22.83 2.77
N ILE A 643 -19.78 22.90 3.01
CA ILE A 643 -20.80 22.20 2.24
C ILE A 643 -20.74 22.62 0.75
N THR A 644 -20.62 23.92 0.46
CA THR A 644 -20.46 24.41 -0.91
C THR A 644 -19.21 23.85 -1.61
N LYS A 645 -18.10 23.68 -0.88
CA LYS A 645 -16.91 23.04 -1.43
C LYS A 645 -17.15 21.55 -1.73
N VAL A 646 -17.84 20.83 -0.86
CA VAL A 646 -18.18 19.41 -1.08
C VAL A 646 -19.10 19.26 -2.29
N ASP A 647 -20.07 20.15 -2.48
CA ASP A 647 -20.92 20.18 -3.66
C ASP A 647 -20.13 20.36 -4.94
N HIS A 648 -19.18 21.30 -4.93
CA HIS A 648 -18.29 21.53 -6.08
C HIS A 648 -17.45 20.27 -6.38
N CYS A 649 -16.85 19.64 -5.35
CA CYS A 649 -16.10 18.39 -5.52
C CYS A 649 -16.98 17.24 -6.06
N SER A 650 -18.20 17.11 -5.58
CA SER A 650 -19.15 16.11 -6.08
C SER A 650 -19.50 16.34 -7.55
N THR A 651 -19.69 17.60 -7.95
CA THR A 651 -19.93 17.95 -9.36
C THR A 651 -18.71 17.64 -10.24
N GLN A 652 -17.49 17.94 -9.80
CA GLN A 652 -16.26 17.57 -10.50
C GLN A 652 -16.13 16.05 -10.62
N MET A 653 -16.45 15.30 -9.56
CA MET A 653 -16.42 13.84 -9.57
C MET A 653 -17.37 13.27 -10.64
N ARG A 654 -18.58 13.77 -10.75
CA ARG A 654 -19.54 13.37 -11.81
C ARG A 654 -18.99 13.62 -13.21
N GLN A 655 -18.36 14.78 -13.45
CA GLN A 655 -17.71 15.08 -14.72
C GLN A 655 -16.57 14.11 -15.01
N THR A 656 -15.73 13.82 -14.01
CA THR A 656 -14.64 12.85 -14.13
C THR A 656 -15.16 11.45 -14.46
N VAL A 657 -16.25 11.01 -13.84
CA VAL A 657 -16.92 9.72 -14.14
C VAL A 657 -17.35 9.65 -15.60
N VAL A 658 -17.95 10.70 -16.15
CA VAL A 658 -18.35 10.75 -17.56
C VAL A 658 -17.14 10.67 -18.50
N VAL A 659 -16.05 11.37 -18.18
CA VAL A 659 -14.80 11.31 -18.97
C VAL A 659 -14.20 9.91 -18.92
N LEU A 660 -14.18 9.26 -17.74
CA LEU A 660 -13.70 7.89 -17.58
C LEU A 660 -14.54 6.89 -18.38
N GLN A 661 -15.86 7.02 -18.37
CA GLN A 661 -16.75 6.16 -19.17
C GLN A 661 -16.48 6.30 -20.67
N ASN A 662 -16.31 7.51 -21.18
CA ASN A 662 -15.98 7.77 -22.59
C ASN A 662 -14.59 7.21 -22.94
N SER A 663 -13.61 7.37 -22.07
CA SER A 663 -12.27 6.83 -22.24
C SER A 663 -12.30 5.29 -22.26
N ALA A 664 -13.03 4.68 -21.34
CA ALA A 664 -13.20 3.24 -21.28
C ALA A 664 -13.88 2.69 -22.55
N GLU A 665 -14.87 3.36 -23.08
CA GLU A 665 -15.51 2.95 -24.35
C GLU A 665 -14.51 3.03 -25.52
N THR A 666 -13.67 4.06 -25.56
CA THR A 666 -12.61 4.18 -26.57
C THR A 666 -11.59 3.05 -26.45
N VAL A 667 -11.16 2.72 -25.22
CA VAL A 667 -10.25 1.59 -24.96
C VAL A 667 -10.88 0.27 -25.40
N ARG A 668 -12.16 0.04 -25.11
CA ARG A 668 -12.91 -1.15 -25.53
C ARG A 668 -12.94 -1.30 -27.05
N LEU A 669 -13.22 -0.21 -27.77
CA LEU A 669 -13.23 -0.21 -29.22
C LEU A 669 -11.85 -0.52 -29.81
N ASN A 670 -10.79 0.04 -29.24
CA ASN A 670 -9.42 -0.21 -29.65
C ASN A 670 -8.98 -1.67 -29.37
N ALA A 671 -9.30 -2.20 -28.18
CA ALA A 671 -9.02 -3.59 -27.83
C ALA A 671 -9.74 -4.56 -28.78
N ASN A 672 -11.02 -4.32 -29.08
CA ASN A 672 -11.79 -5.11 -30.02
C ASN A 672 -11.23 -5.03 -31.45
N LYS A 673 -10.76 -3.85 -31.87
CA LYS A 673 -10.12 -3.67 -33.17
C LYS A 673 -8.81 -4.44 -33.24
N LEU A 674 -8.01 -4.35 -32.18
CA LEU A 674 -6.75 -5.10 -32.06
C LEU A 674 -7.01 -6.61 -32.11
N GLN A 675 -7.97 -7.09 -31.32
CA GLN A 675 -8.37 -8.50 -31.30
C GLN A 675 -8.85 -9.00 -32.68
N LYS A 676 -9.59 -8.18 -33.43
CA LYS A 676 -9.98 -8.51 -34.80
C LYS A 676 -8.79 -8.57 -35.76
N LEU A 677 -7.84 -7.64 -35.67
CA LEU A 677 -6.65 -7.64 -36.52
C LEU A 677 -5.77 -8.87 -36.25
N VAL A 678 -5.60 -9.19 -34.98
CA VAL A 678 -4.75 -10.32 -34.58
C VAL A 678 -5.48 -11.65 -34.70
N GLY A 679 -6.80 -11.67 -34.56
CA GLY A 679 -7.65 -12.85 -34.75
C GLY A 679 -7.72 -13.36 -36.20
N GLN A 680 -7.08 -12.65 -37.16
CA GLN A 680 -6.85 -13.16 -38.51
C GLN A 680 -5.72 -14.20 -38.55
N PHE A 681 -4.89 -14.25 -37.49
CA PHE A 681 -3.81 -15.24 -37.38
C PHE A 681 -4.26 -16.42 -36.52
N GLU A 682 -4.05 -17.63 -37.01
CA GLU A 682 -4.18 -18.86 -36.21
C GLU A 682 -2.89 -19.09 -35.42
N VAL A 683 -2.90 -18.86 -34.12
CA VAL A 683 -1.75 -19.07 -33.24
C VAL A 683 -1.81 -20.45 -32.55
N SER A 684 -0.64 -20.95 -32.18
CA SER A 684 -0.51 -22.13 -31.32
C SER A 684 -0.87 -21.71 -29.88
N SER A 685 -2.02 -22.16 -29.37
CA SER A 685 -2.50 -21.86 -28.00
C SER A 685 -1.64 -22.53 -26.94
#